data_2b4140f490552a03bf1fc4ee165567a4
#
_entry.id   2b4140f490552a03bf1fc4ee165567a4
#
_cell.length_a   1.000
_cell.length_b   1.000
_cell.length_c   1.000
_cell.angle_alpha   90.00
_cell.angle_beta   90.00
_cell.angle_gamma   90.00
#
_symmetry.space_group_name_H-M   'P 1'
#
loop_
_entity.id
_entity.type
_entity.pdbx_description
1 polymer ?
#
loop_
_entity_poly.entity_id
_entity_poly.type
_entity_poly.pdbx_seq_one_letter_code
_entity_poly.pdbx_strand_id
1 'polypeptide(L)'
;MTAGVREEPREAVRPRTPRRLPLPTLLAVLVGFAAVGYRLALLFADVPPTNSDEATMGLAALHIARGDGFPVWFYGQAYMGTLEAYLAAPLVALAGPSVLVLRLPTLALYALFLLLSWRLTRRLGGDRWYALLVVAVLALGADRVVKNQLIAGGGYPELNPAGAALALLTVGLCVTGPGARWPRWAAWGLIAGVLLWVDPLILPYVLTLGTLLVAWRWRELAGRAGVVLAGALLLGAAPMVVDSLRHGRNPVAAVLAAGGTGTAADWADRLHGGLVLGPPLAMGFCSPGRCATWQLWWAVAFPVLLALAALTAWHTLRRASGGPRSAERVSAGVRLALLGGAAGVLAAYALSNAAGRTPIESSRYLSCLAVAVPALLWPLWQAARPLAARPLAWRRQLAEVAASDRPGERQLAEVAASDRPPKRQFAEVAASDRPVERQIAEVAASDRPGERQIAEVAAADRPGERQIAEVAAADRPGERQIAEVAASEEGGYRYLPEVESIKAIGERTAGARAAGARARVAGVGALAVLAGVLGTGAAATVEVIRAAPAVHAEADRHRSLVDTLGALGVRHVRGGYWTCNRLTYATGENVLCAVVEDDLRPGFDRLPKYRREVAADPDAAWVALAGSPLAARLDARLGPEAGALDVVTVAGWRIYLPRR
;
A
#
# COMPACT_ATOMS: atom_id res chain seq x y z
N MET A 1 16.27 -46.12 60.02
CA MET A 1 16.14 -45.98 58.56
C MET A 1 15.59 -44.58 58.31
N THR A 2 16.46 -43.62 58.09
CA THR A 2 16.13 -42.23 57.85
C THR A 2 16.29 -42.03 56.32
N ALA A 3 15.19 -41.78 55.61
CA ALA A 3 15.17 -41.48 54.17
C ALA A 3 15.64 -40.03 53.96
N GLY A 4 16.78 -39.85 53.32
CA GLY A 4 17.31 -38.56 52.90
C GLY A 4 16.51 -38.02 51.74
N VAL A 5 15.85 -36.89 51.93
CA VAL A 5 15.23 -36.08 50.87
C VAL A 5 16.35 -35.37 50.11
N ARG A 6 16.57 -35.72 48.83
CA ARG A 6 17.42 -34.95 47.92
C ARG A 6 16.67 -33.69 47.52
N GLU A 7 17.14 -32.55 47.97
CA GLU A 7 16.75 -31.26 47.40
C GLU A 7 17.30 -31.14 45.98
N GLU A 8 16.41 -31.05 44.98
CA GLU A 8 16.76 -30.63 43.62
C GLU A 8 17.19 -29.16 43.61
N PRO A 9 18.26 -28.81 42.88
CA PRO A 9 18.71 -27.43 42.77
C PRO A 9 17.65 -26.61 42.02
N ARG A 10 17.09 -25.58 42.66
CA ARG A 10 16.23 -24.58 42.04
C ARG A 10 17.00 -23.90 40.90
N GLU A 11 16.58 -24.14 39.65
CA GLU A 11 17.05 -23.39 38.48
C GLU A 11 16.85 -21.89 38.76
N ALA A 12 17.96 -21.17 38.84
CA ALA A 12 17.97 -19.71 38.95
C ALA A 12 17.32 -19.10 37.72
N VAL A 13 16.13 -18.52 37.90
CA VAL A 13 15.43 -17.74 36.86
C VAL A 13 16.35 -16.60 36.43
N ARG A 14 17.03 -16.77 35.29
CA ARG A 14 17.86 -15.71 34.71
C ARG A 14 16.97 -14.50 34.38
N PRO A 15 17.30 -13.28 34.84
CA PRO A 15 16.52 -12.09 34.55
C PRO A 15 16.47 -11.92 33.05
N ARG A 16 15.25 -11.84 32.48
CA ARG A 16 15.02 -11.56 31.05
C ARG A 16 15.51 -10.15 30.78
N THR A 17 16.69 -10.00 30.20
CA THR A 17 17.15 -8.72 29.68
C THR A 17 16.10 -8.16 28.70
N PRO A 18 15.71 -6.87 28.79
CA PRO A 18 14.74 -6.29 27.90
C PRO A 18 15.28 -6.41 26.46
N ARG A 19 14.58 -7.18 25.63
CA ARG A 19 14.94 -7.35 24.21
C ARG A 19 14.78 -6.01 23.51
N ARG A 20 15.88 -5.34 23.21
CA ARG A 20 15.88 -4.13 22.38
C ARG A 20 15.22 -4.44 21.03
N LEU A 21 14.29 -3.58 20.62
CA LEU A 21 13.65 -3.71 19.31
C LEU A 21 14.73 -3.57 18.21
N PRO A 22 14.74 -4.46 17.20
CA PRO A 22 15.66 -4.32 16.08
C PRO A 22 15.42 -3.00 15.34
N LEU A 23 16.48 -2.32 14.92
CA LEU A 23 16.44 -1.01 14.25
C LEU A 23 15.38 -0.89 13.15
N PRO A 24 15.24 -1.82 12.18
CA PRO A 24 14.21 -1.68 11.15
C PRO A 24 12.79 -1.75 11.69
N THR A 25 12.56 -2.45 12.80
CA THR A 25 11.24 -2.48 13.46
C THR A 25 10.95 -1.16 14.16
N LEU A 26 11.94 -0.60 14.87
CA LEU A 26 11.82 0.71 15.49
C LEU A 26 11.53 1.79 14.43
N LEU A 27 12.29 1.80 13.33
CA LEU A 27 12.06 2.72 12.21
C LEU A 27 10.68 2.55 11.59
N ALA A 28 10.18 1.32 11.43
CA ALA A 28 8.82 1.08 10.90
C ALA A 28 7.74 1.62 11.85
N VAL A 29 7.93 1.49 13.16
CA VAL A 29 7.04 2.08 14.17
C VAL A 29 7.08 3.60 14.10
N LEU A 30 8.27 4.21 14.03
CA LEU A 30 8.42 5.66 13.92
C LEU A 30 7.79 6.22 12.62
N VAL A 31 8.01 5.57 11.48
CA VAL A 31 7.37 5.94 10.20
C VAL A 31 5.86 5.80 10.29
N GLY A 32 5.36 4.72 10.92
CA GLY A 32 3.93 4.52 11.13
C GLY A 32 3.31 5.63 12.00
N PHE A 33 3.94 5.97 13.12
CA PHE A 33 3.50 7.09 13.96
C PHE A 33 3.57 8.43 13.25
N ALA A 34 4.65 8.70 12.51
CA ALA A 34 4.79 9.91 11.71
C ALA A 34 3.69 9.99 10.62
N ALA A 35 3.36 8.87 9.98
CA ALA A 35 2.30 8.81 8.97
C ALA A 35 0.91 9.10 9.56
N VAL A 36 0.59 8.52 10.72
CA VAL A 36 -0.68 8.78 11.43
C VAL A 36 -0.71 10.21 11.97
N GLY A 37 0.38 10.68 12.57
CA GLY A 37 0.50 12.07 13.06
C GLY A 37 0.37 13.10 11.94
N TYR A 38 0.95 12.81 10.77
CA TYR A 38 0.78 13.64 9.57
C TYR A 38 -0.71 13.73 9.14
N ARG A 39 -1.42 12.57 9.08
CA ARG A 39 -2.86 12.58 8.76
C ARG A 39 -3.67 13.32 9.82
N LEU A 40 -3.33 13.14 11.08
CA LEU A 40 -3.99 13.90 12.17
C LEU A 40 -3.75 15.41 12.02
N ALA A 41 -2.54 15.85 11.69
CA ALA A 41 -2.24 17.24 11.41
C ALA A 41 -3.02 17.78 10.22
N LEU A 42 -3.20 16.97 9.15
CA LEU A 42 -4.07 17.33 8.04
C LEU A 42 -5.53 17.51 8.47
N LEU A 43 -6.05 16.67 9.37
CA LEU A 43 -7.43 16.82 9.88
C LEU A 43 -7.62 18.15 10.63
N PHE A 44 -6.64 18.59 11.41
CA PHE A 44 -6.68 19.91 12.07
C PHE A 44 -6.55 21.09 11.09
N ALA A 45 -6.00 20.82 9.89
CA ALA A 45 -5.93 21.78 8.80
C ALA A 45 -7.11 21.66 7.80
N ASP A 46 -8.19 20.96 8.17
CA ASP A 46 -9.38 20.69 7.35
C ASP A 46 -9.08 19.95 6.03
N VAL A 47 -7.94 19.27 5.94
CA VAL A 47 -7.51 18.52 4.76
C VAL A 47 -7.79 17.01 4.96
N PRO A 48 -8.36 16.34 3.97
CA PRO A 48 -8.92 16.84 2.71
C PRO A 48 -10.20 17.66 2.91
N PRO A 49 -10.61 18.49 1.93
CA PRO A 49 -11.84 19.25 2.06
C PRO A 49 -13.03 18.31 2.23
N THR A 50 -13.92 18.64 3.16
CA THR A 50 -15.17 17.89 3.33
C THR A 50 -16.09 18.07 2.12
N ASN A 51 -16.93 17.09 1.87
CA ASN A 51 -17.89 17.13 0.76
C ASN A 51 -19.28 16.68 1.20
N SER A 52 -20.26 16.78 0.30
CA SER A 52 -21.65 16.39 0.57
C SER A 52 -21.81 14.90 0.91
N ASP A 53 -20.99 14.02 0.31
CA ASP A 53 -21.07 12.60 0.58
C ASP A 53 -20.59 12.27 2.00
N GLU A 54 -19.47 12.86 2.43
CA GLU A 54 -18.99 12.74 3.81
C GLU A 54 -19.99 13.31 4.82
N ALA A 55 -20.54 14.48 4.53
CA ALA A 55 -21.57 15.09 5.37
C ALA A 55 -22.85 14.22 5.45
N THR A 56 -23.21 13.54 4.37
CA THR A 56 -24.32 12.57 4.37
C THR A 56 -24.04 11.38 5.29
N MET A 57 -22.78 10.88 5.33
CA MET A 57 -22.36 9.87 6.28
C MET A 57 -22.37 10.41 7.72
N GLY A 58 -21.99 11.66 7.89
CA GLY A 58 -22.08 12.38 9.17
C GLY A 58 -23.51 12.53 9.68
N LEU A 59 -24.47 12.84 8.79
CA LEU A 59 -25.90 12.84 9.13
C LEU A 59 -26.40 11.46 9.53
N ALA A 60 -25.95 10.40 8.85
CA ALA A 60 -26.25 9.04 9.26
C ALA A 60 -25.71 8.72 10.66
N ALA A 61 -24.45 9.14 10.96
CA ALA A 61 -23.86 8.98 12.29
C ALA A 61 -24.62 9.76 13.36
N LEU A 62 -25.09 10.96 13.03
CA LEU A 62 -25.90 11.81 13.92
C LEU A 62 -27.26 11.18 14.23
N HIS A 63 -27.95 10.63 13.20
CA HIS A 63 -29.23 9.94 13.39
C HIS A 63 -29.07 8.67 14.26
N ILE A 64 -27.98 7.88 14.04
CA ILE A 64 -27.67 6.73 14.88
C ILE A 64 -27.38 7.16 16.32
N ALA A 65 -26.62 8.24 16.51
CA ALA A 65 -26.25 8.76 17.83
C ALA A 65 -27.47 9.22 18.64
N ARG A 66 -28.48 9.77 17.97
CA ARG A 66 -29.74 10.22 18.57
C ARG A 66 -30.76 9.10 18.74
N GLY A 67 -30.57 7.95 18.06
CA GLY A 67 -31.57 6.88 17.99
C GLY A 67 -32.71 7.14 17.01
N ASP A 68 -32.59 8.15 16.15
CA ASP A 68 -33.60 8.58 15.19
C ASP A 68 -33.72 7.59 13.99
N GLY A 69 -32.72 6.74 13.80
CA GLY A 69 -32.69 5.73 12.74
C GLY A 69 -31.38 5.00 12.62
N PHE A 70 -31.46 3.80 12.03
CA PHE A 70 -30.29 2.92 11.83
C PHE A 70 -30.16 2.58 10.34
N PRO A 71 -29.63 3.51 9.51
CA PRO A 71 -29.54 3.31 8.06
C PRO A 71 -28.59 2.17 7.71
N VAL A 72 -29.10 1.20 6.94
CA VAL A 72 -28.27 0.09 6.40
C VAL A 72 -27.45 0.57 5.23
N TRP A 73 -28.02 1.45 4.42
CA TRP A 73 -27.43 1.97 3.21
C TRP A 73 -27.18 3.46 3.31
N PHE A 74 -26.13 3.88 2.62
CA PHE A 74 -25.86 5.28 2.40
C PHE A 74 -27.10 5.97 1.82
N TYR A 75 -27.50 7.10 2.38
CA TYR A 75 -28.73 7.78 1.98
C TYR A 75 -28.79 8.04 0.48
N GLY A 76 -29.87 7.60 -0.15
CA GLY A 76 -30.09 7.73 -1.59
C GLY A 76 -29.36 6.72 -2.47
N GLN A 77 -28.65 5.73 -1.87
CA GLN A 77 -27.96 4.66 -2.62
C GLN A 77 -28.07 3.32 -1.88
N ALA A 78 -28.56 2.28 -2.54
CA ALA A 78 -28.82 0.98 -1.93
C ALA A 78 -27.73 -0.08 -2.23
N TYR A 79 -26.47 0.34 -2.32
CA TYR A 79 -25.33 -0.53 -2.63
C TYR A 79 -24.04 -0.20 -1.85
N MET A 80 -24.06 0.86 -1.04
CA MET A 80 -22.95 1.24 -0.15
C MET A 80 -23.42 1.19 1.30
N GLY A 81 -22.75 0.40 2.14
CA GLY A 81 -23.04 0.30 3.56
C GLY A 81 -22.65 1.55 4.35
N THR A 82 -23.10 1.63 5.57
CA THR A 82 -22.89 2.80 6.47
C THR A 82 -22.02 2.46 7.68
N LEU A 83 -21.06 1.52 7.55
CA LEU A 83 -20.20 1.10 8.66
C LEU A 83 -19.48 2.29 9.30
N GLU A 84 -18.97 3.22 8.50
CA GLU A 84 -18.30 4.44 8.96
C GLU A 84 -19.19 5.25 9.90
N ALA A 85 -20.49 5.38 9.59
CA ALA A 85 -21.45 6.08 10.44
C ALA A 85 -21.64 5.36 11.78
N TYR A 86 -21.75 4.03 11.79
CA TYR A 86 -21.85 3.25 13.03
C TYR A 86 -20.59 3.36 13.88
N LEU A 87 -19.40 3.41 13.27
CA LEU A 87 -18.13 3.60 13.99
C LEU A 87 -18.01 5.02 14.56
N ALA A 88 -18.55 6.03 13.87
CA ALA A 88 -18.50 7.42 14.31
C ALA A 88 -19.61 7.79 15.30
N ALA A 89 -20.78 7.13 15.26
CA ALA A 89 -21.94 7.49 16.07
C ALA A 89 -21.66 7.60 17.59
N PRO A 90 -20.91 6.69 18.24
CA PRO A 90 -20.56 6.84 19.65
C PRO A 90 -19.76 8.10 19.93
N LEU A 91 -18.83 8.47 19.04
CA LEU A 91 -18.02 9.68 19.18
C LEU A 91 -18.85 10.94 18.94
N VAL A 92 -19.77 10.91 17.98
CA VAL A 92 -20.74 11.99 17.72
C VAL A 92 -21.68 12.18 18.90
N ALA A 93 -22.13 11.10 19.56
CA ALA A 93 -22.95 11.18 20.77
C ALA A 93 -22.21 11.85 21.95
N LEU A 94 -20.88 11.63 22.05
CA LEU A 94 -20.06 12.17 23.14
C LEU A 94 -19.56 13.60 22.89
N ALA A 95 -19.16 13.92 21.65
CA ALA A 95 -18.46 15.17 21.31
C ALA A 95 -19.24 16.09 20.38
N GLY A 96 -20.45 15.68 19.95
CA GLY A 96 -21.25 16.40 18.95
C GLY A 96 -20.80 16.16 17.51
N PRO A 97 -21.62 16.61 16.54
CA PRO A 97 -21.33 16.44 15.11
C PRO A 97 -20.18 17.35 14.69
N SER A 98 -19.10 16.79 14.21
CA SER A 98 -18.01 17.53 13.56
C SER A 98 -17.26 16.65 12.57
N VAL A 99 -16.63 17.27 11.57
CA VAL A 99 -15.83 16.56 10.56
C VAL A 99 -14.65 15.83 11.21
N LEU A 100 -14.01 16.45 12.22
CA LEU A 100 -12.92 15.81 12.96
C LEU A 100 -13.40 14.53 13.65
N VAL A 101 -14.50 14.59 14.38
CA VAL A 101 -15.07 13.43 15.10
C VAL A 101 -15.44 12.31 14.13
N LEU A 102 -16.03 12.65 12.99
CA LEU A 102 -16.39 11.70 11.93
C LEU A 102 -15.16 10.98 11.35
N ARG A 103 -14.01 11.66 11.27
CA ARG A 103 -12.76 11.15 10.69
C ARG A 103 -11.84 10.39 11.66
N LEU A 104 -12.09 10.43 12.97
CA LEU A 104 -11.26 9.67 13.93
C LEU A 104 -11.30 8.16 13.70
N PRO A 105 -12.46 7.52 13.47
CA PRO A 105 -12.51 6.09 13.11
C PRO A 105 -11.75 5.76 11.83
N THR A 106 -11.85 6.59 10.79
CA THR A 106 -11.14 6.35 9.52
C THR A 106 -9.62 6.49 9.69
N LEU A 107 -9.16 7.43 10.51
CA LEU A 107 -7.75 7.55 10.90
C LEU A 107 -7.27 6.29 11.66
N ALA A 108 -8.10 5.75 12.56
CA ALA A 108 -7.77 4.49 13.26
C ALA A 108 -7.70 3.30 12.30
N LEU A 109 -8.59 3.22 11.31
CA LEU A 109 -8.55 2.21 10.24
C LEU A 109 -7.28 2.33 9.40
N TYR A 110 -6.82 3.55 9.09
CA TYR A 110 -5.54 3.76 8.42
C TYR A 110 -4.36 3.27 9.26
N ALA A 111 -4.31 3.60 10.56
CA ALA A 111 -3.28 3.10 11.47
C ALA A 111 -3.28 1.56 11.53
N LEU A 112 -4.46 0.94 11.60
CA LEU A 112 -4.64 -0.49 11.54
C LEU A 112 -4.12 -1.08 10.22
N PHE A 113 -4.37 -0.42 9.08
CA PHE A 113 -3.88 -0.86 7.78
C PHE A 113 -2.35 -0.89 7.72
N LEU A 114 -1.66 0.13 8.23
CA LEU A 114 -0.19 0.14 8.30
C LEU A 114 0.34 -1.03 9.14
N LEU A 115 -0.26 -1.26 10.31
CA LEU A 115 0.10 -2.37 11.21
C LEU A 115 -0.12 -3.75 10.54
N LEU A 116 -1.28 -3.93 9.91
CA LEU A 116 -1.61 -5.19 9.23
C LEU A 116 -0.73 -5.41 8.01
N SER A 117 -0.39 -4.36 7.24
CA SER A 117 0.51 -4.44 6.09
C SER A 117 1.93 -4.80 6.52
N TRP A 118 2.44 -4.23 7.62
CA TRP A 118 3.71 -4.65 8.22
C TRP A 118 3.69 -6.13 8.61
N ARG A 119 2.64 -6.58 9.32
CA ARG A 119 2.47 -7.99 9.71
C ARG A 119 2.35 -8.91 8.50
N LEU A 120 1.56 -8.51 7.50
CA LEU A 120 1.36 -9.27 6.26
C LEU A 120 2.69 -9.45 5.52
N THR A 121 3.46 -8.36 5.32
CA THR A 121 4.78 -8.41 4.70
C THR A 121 5.69 -9.41 5.42
N ARG A 122 5.71 -9.39 6.76
CA ARG A 122 6.50 -10.33 7.57
C ARG A 122 6.01 -11.78 7.43
N ARG A 123 4.70 -12.00 7.37
CA ARG A 123 4.10 -13.34 7.21
C ARG A 123 4.27 -13.90 5.79
N LEU A 124 4.37 -13.04 4.79
CA LEU A 124 4.70 -13.43 3.42
C LEU A 124 6.21 -13.72 3.19
N GLY A 125 7.02 -13.73 4.23
CA GLY A 125 8.46 -14.06 4.16
C GLY A 125 9.37 -12.85 3.94
N GLY A 126 8.83 -11.62 3.95
CA GLY A 126 9.62 -10.40 3.89
C GLY A 126 10.46 -10.22 5.16
N ASP A 127 11.69 -9.69 5.04
CA ASP A 127 12.50 -9.30 6.18
C ASP A 127 12.00 -7.97 6.79
N ARG A 128 12.61 -7.51 7.87
CA ARG A 128 12.18 -6.29 8.58
C ARG A 128 12.43 -5.02 7.78
N TRP A 129 13.45 -4.99 6.94
CA TRP A 129 13.74 -3.86 6.06
C TRP A 129 12.70 -3.73 4.95
N TYR A 130 12.29 -4.87 4.37
CA TYR A 130 11.20 -4.89 3.41
C TYR A 130 9.87 -4.43 4.02
N ALA A 131 9.56 -4.87 5.24
CA ALA A 131 8.37 -4.43 5.94
C ALA A 131 8.40 -2.92 6.24
N LEU A 132 9.57 -2.35 6.60
CA LEU A 132 9.76 -0.91 6.71
C LEU A 132 9.51 -0.19 5.38
N LEU A 133 10.05 -0.71 4.27
CA LEU A 133 9.83 -0.14 2.93
C LEU A 133 8.34 -0.10 2.59
N VAL A 134 7.62 -1.21 2.81
CA VAL A 134 6.16 -1.27 2.56
C VAL A 134 5.41 -0.24 3.38
N VAL A 135 5.71 -0.11 4.68
CA VAL A 135 5.10 0.92 5.54
C VAL A 135 5.43 2.32 5.04
N ALA A 136 6.68 2.58 4.63
CA ALA A 136 7.09 3.87 4.09
C ALA A 136 6.34 4.23 2.79
N VAL A 137 6.18 3.27 1.87
CA VAL A 137 5.38 3.48 0.64
C VAL A 137 3.92 3.80 0.96
N LEU A 138 3.30 3.06 1.90
CA LEU A 138 1.90 3.28 2.30
C LEU A 138 1.70 4.54 3.18
N ALA A 139 2.78 5.10 3.73
CA ALA A 139 2.77 6.35 4.49
C ALA A 139 2.65 7.57 3.58
N LEU A 140 3.10 7.48 2.33
CA LEU A 140 3.13 8.54 1.34
C LEU A 140 1.87 8.53 0.46
N GLY A 141 1.60 9.63 -0.22
CA GLY A 141 0.54 9.67 -1.23
C GLY A 141 -0.06 11.05 -1.46
N ALA A 142 -0.62 11.25 -2.65
CA ALA A 142 -1.33 12.45 -3.06
C ALA A 142 -2.72 12.56 -2.41
N ASP A 143 -3.39 13.66 -2.69
CA ASP A 143 -4.74 14.01 -2.22
C ASP A 143 -5.75 12.85 -2.35
N ARG A 144 -5.76 12.12 -3.48
CA ARG A 144 -6.67 10.99 -3.70
C ARG A 144 -6.52 9.89 -2.65
N VAL A 145 -5.28 9.51 -2.33
CA VAL A 145 -5.01 8.48 -1.32
C VAL A 145 -5.38 8.97 0.08
N VAL A 146 -5.06 10.24 0.39
CA VAL A 146 -5.42 10.86 1.67
C VAL A 146 -6.95 10.91 1.82
N LYS A 147 -7.69 11.30 0.76
CA LYS A 147 -9.17 11.28 0.74
C LYS A 147 -9.73 9.89 1.01
N ASN A 148 -9.26 8.88 0.29
CA ASN A 148 -9.74 7.51 0.46
C ASN A 148 -9.40 6.90 1.83
N GLN A 149 -8.45 7.46 2.56
CA GLN A 149 -8.07 7.02 3.91
C GLN A 149 -8.82 7.74 5.02
N LEU A 150 -9.24 8.98 4.81
CA LEU A 150 -9.74 9.86 5.87
C LEU A 150 -11.21 10.25 5.72
N ILE A 151 -11.72 10.39 4.49
CA ILE A 151 -13.12 10.77 4.28
C ILE A 151 -14.04 9.57 4.51
N ALA A 152 -15.00 9.74 5.41
CA ALA A 152 -16.08 8.80 5.63
C ALA A 152 -17.20 9.04 4.58
N GLY A 153 -17.16 8.34 3.47
CA GLY A 153 -18.10 8.64 2.38
C GLY A 153 -18.09 7.59 1.27
N GLY A 154 -18.11 6.30 1.64
CA GLY A 154 -18.24 5.26 0.65
C GLY A 154 -17.47 3.97 0.90
N GLY A 155 -17.07 3.68 2.14
CA GLY A 155 -16.45 2.39 2.50
C GLY A 155 -14.97 2.25 2.11
N TYR A 156 -14.34 3.27 1.53
CA TYR A 156 -12.93 3.19 1.11
C TYR A 156 -11.94 3.01 2.28
N PRO A 157 -12.11 3.65 3.44
CA PRO A 157 -11.21 3.47 4.58
C PRO A 157 -11.15 2.05 5.11
N GLU A 158 -12.25 1.28 5.02
CA GLU A 158 -12.35 -0.09 5.53
C GLU A 158 -11.70 -1.13 4.61
N LEU A 159 -11.71 -0.91 3.28
CA LEU A 159 -11.29 -1.91 2.30
C LEU A 159 -9.85 -2.36 2.52
N ASN A 160 -8.94 -1.42 2.77
CA ASN A 160 -7.52 -1.71 2.89
C ASN A 160 -7.16 -2.52 4.15
N PRO A 161 -7.55 -2.11 5.38
CA PRO A 161 -7.26 -2.90 6.57
C PRO A 161 -7.96 -4.26 6.54
N ALA A 162 -9.17 -4.33 6.03
CA ALA A 162 -9.91 -5.58 5.95
C ALA A 162 -9.33 -6.55 4.91
N GLY A 163 -8.91 -6.06 3.73
CA GLY A 163 -8.20 -6.87 2.74
C GLY A 163 -6.88 -7.44 3.29
N ALA A 164 -6.11 -6.62 4.00
CA ALA A 164 -4.89 -7.09 4.68
C ALA A 164 -5.18 -8.10 5.80
N ALA A 165 -6.28 -7.93 6.54
CA ALA A 165 -6.72 -8.87 7.57
C ALA A 165 -7.14 -10.22 6.95
N LEU A 166 -7.93 -10.21 5.87
CA LEU A 166 -8.31 -11.43 5.13
C LEU A 166 -7.07 -12.19 4.64
N ALA A 167 -6.08 -11.48 4.08
CA ALA A 167 -4.83 -12.09 3.64
C ALA A 167 -4.04 -12.73 4.80
N LEU A 168 -3.94 -12.04 5.95
CA LEU A 168 -3.28 -12.56 7.15
C LEU A 168 -3.99 -13.80 7.71
N LEU A 169 -5.33 -13.78 7.77
CA LEU A 169 -6.13 -14.93 8.20
C LEU A 169 -5.94 -16.10 7.24
N THR A 170 -5.90 -15.84 5.92
CA THR A 170 -5.64 -16.85 4.89
C THR A 170 -4.26 -17.50 5.10
N VAL A 171 -3.19 -16.71 5.31
CA VAL A 171 -1.87 -17.24 5.67
C VAL A 171 -1.98 -18.13 6.92
N GLY A 172 -2.62 -17.62 7.97
CA GLY A 172 -2.77 -18.35 9.24
C GLY A 172 -3.55 -19.65 9.11
N LEU A 173 -4.59 -19.67 8.27
CA LEU A 173 -5.39 -20.86 7.98
C LEU A 173 -4.63 -21.89 7.13
N CYS A 174 -3.78 -21.44 6.20
CA CYS A 174 -3.04 -22.32 5.30
C CYS A 174 -1.78 -22.93 5.92
N VAL A 175 -1.02 -22.20 6.75
CA VAL A 175 0.24 -22.66 7.36
C VAL A 175 0.01 -23.68 8.48
N THR A 176 -0.98 -23.46 9.34
CA THR A 176 -1.20 -24.30 10.54
C THR A 176 -1.77 -25.67 10.19
N GLY A 177 -1.40 -26.71 10.98
CA GLY A 177 -1.96 -28.07 10.87
C GLY A 177 -3.48 -28.13 11.11
N PRO A 178 -4.13 -29.29 10.96
CA PRO A 178 -5.53 -29.49 11.30
C PRO A 178 -5.74 -29.25 12.80
N GLY A 179 -6.87 -28.67 13.16
CA GLY A 179 -7.24 -28.35 14.55
C GLY A 179 -8.40 -27.35 14.63
N ALA A 180 -8.90 -27.13 15.83
CA ALA A 180 -10.01 -26.20 16.09
C ALA A 180 -9.59 -24.75 15.88
N ARG A 181 -9.72 -24.26 14.62
CA ARG A 181 -9.39 -22.88 14.19
C ARG A 181 -10.64 -22.06 13.92
N TRP A 182 -11.75 -22.44 14.52
CA TRP A 182 -13.05 -21.82 14.29
C TRP A 182 -13.02 -20.28 14.43
N PRO A 183 -12.32 -19.68 15.42
CA PRO A 183 -12.27 -18.21 15.48
C PRO A 183 -11.66 -17.55 14.22
N ARG A 184 -10.67 -18.19 13.57
CA ARG A 184 -10.08 -17.65 12.34
C ARG A 184 -11.00 -17.82 11.14
N TRP A 185 -11.73 -18.94 11.05
CA TRP A 185 -12.75 -19.16 10.03
C TRP A 185 -13.91 -18.19 10.21
N ALA A 186 -14.38 -18.02 11.45
CA ALA A 186 -15.41 -17.04 11.79
C ALA A 186 -14.97 -15.61 11.47
N ALA A 187 -13.76 -15.21 11.86
CA ALA A 187 -13.23 -13.88 11.58
C ALA A 187 -13.10 -13.62 10.07
N TRP A 188 -12.62 -14.61 9.30
CA TRP A 188 -12.53 -14.48 7.85
C TRP A 188 -13.91 -14.31 7.20
N GLY A 189 -14.88 -15.14 7.57
CA GLY A 189 -16.25 -15.05 7.08
C GLY A 189 -16.91 -13.73 7.47
N LEU A 190 -16.80 -13.32 8.73
CA LEU A 190 -17.39 -12.08 9.24
C LEU A 190 -16.84 -10.85 8.50
N ILE A 191 -15.50 -10.73 8.38
CA ILE A 191 -14.88 -9.62 7.67
C ILE A 191 -15.31 -9.62 6.20
N ALA A 192 -15.32 -10.76 5.51
CA ALA A 192 -15.77 -10.86 4.14
C ALA A 192 -17.24 -10.45 4.00
N GLY A 193 -18.12 -10.90 4.91
CA GLY A 193 -19.55 -10.54 4.90
C GLY A 193 -19.79 -9.04 5.15
N VAL A 194 -19.11 -8.46 6.15
CA VAL A 194 -19.18 -7.00 6.40
C VAL A 194 -18.72 -6.22 5.19
N LEU A 195 -17.61 -6.61 4.55
CA LEU A 195 -17.10 -5.91 3.37
C LEU A 195 -18.04 -6.00 2.16
N LEU A 196 -18.72 -7.11 1.97
CA LEU A 196 -19.74 -7.23 0.91
C LEU A 196 -20.93 -6.29 1.14
N TRP A 197 -21.25 -6.00 2.40
CA TRP A 197 -22.24 -4.98 2.75
C TRP A 197 -21.70 -3.55 2.57
N VAL A 198 -20.44 -3.30 3.00
CA VAL A 198 -19.84 -1.97 2.97
C VAL A 198 -19.58 -1.49 1.55
N ASP A 199 -18.81 -2.24 0.77
CA ASP A 199 -18.52 -1.92 -0.62
C ASP A 199 -18.03 -3.16 -1.40
N PRO A 200 -18.66 -3.52 -2.54
CA PRO A 200 -18.29 -4.67 -3.35
C PRO A 200 -16.94 -4.55 -4.06
N LEU A 201 -16.27 -3.40 -4.04
CA LEU A 201 -14.94 -3.22 -4.65
C LEU A 201 -13.89 -4.21 -4.12
N ILE A 202 -14.08 -4.75 -2.91
CA ILE A 202 -13.18 -5.76 -2.32
C ILE A 202 -13.40 -7.17 -2.88
N LEU A 203 -14.49 -7.41 -3.60
CA LEU A 203 -14.88 -8.74 -4.08
C LEU A 203 -13.77 -9.51 -4.80
N PRO A 204 -12.94 -8.90 -5.68
CA PRO A 204 -11.83 -9.62 -6.32
C PRO A 204 -10.84 -10.23 -5.31
N TYR A 205 -10.56 -9.56 -4.19
CA TYR A 205 -9.71 -10.10 -3.13
C TYR A 205 -10.39 -11.20 -2.33
N VAL A 206 -11.67 -11.03 -2.02
CA VAL A 206 -12.47 -12.08 -1.35
C VAL A 206 -12.50 -13.35 -2.20
N LEU A 207 -12.72 -13.21 -3.51
CA LEU A 207 -12.75 -14.33 -4.45
C LEU A 207 -11.38 -15.02 -4.57
N THR A 208 -10.30 -14.29 -4.80
CA THR A 208 -8.97 -14.90 -5.00
C THR A 208 -8.42 -15.54 -3.72
N LEU A 209 -8.59 -14.91 -2.56
CA LEU A 209 -8.19 -15.49 -1.27
C LEU A 209 -9.13 -16.64 -0.87
N GLY A 210 -10.43 -16.53 -1.14
CA GLY A 210 -11.42 -17.59 -0.93
C GLY A 210 -11.14 -18.81 -1.79
N THR A 211 -10.84 -18.63 -3.07
CA THR A 211 -10.44 -19.71 -3.99
C THR A 211 -9.21 -20.44 -3.48
N LEU A 212 -8.22 -19.70 -2.97
CA LEU A 212 -7.03 -20.30 -2.36
C LEU A 212 -7.37 -21.15 -1.13
N LEU A 213 -8.27 -20.66 -0.26
CA LEU A 213 -8.76 -21.44 0.89
C LEU A 213 -9.50 -22.69 0.45
N VAL A 214 -10.38 -22.59 -0.54
CA VAL A 214 -11.09 -23.75 -1.11
C VAL A 214 -10.09 -24.75 -1.67
N ALA A 215 -9.15 -24.31 -2.51
CA ALA A 215 -8.16 -25.20 -3.14
C ALA A 215 -7.29 -25.95 -2.11
N TRP A 216 -6.94 -25.31 -0.98
CA TRP A 216 -5.98 -25.90 -0.03
C TRP A 216 -6.61 -26.48 1.23
N ARG A 217 -7.87 -26.09 1.54
CA ARG A 217 -8.59 -26.45 2.77
C ARG A 217 -9.99 -27.01 2.52
N TRP A 218 -10.30 -27.44 1.31
CA TRP A 218 -11.62 -27.89 0.93
C TRP A 218 -12.21 -28.97 1.88
N ARG A 219 -11.35 -29.89 2.38
CA ARG A 219 -11.78 -30.94 3.34
C ARG A 219 -12.23 -30.35 4.69
N GLU A 220 -11.60 -29.26 5.15
CA GLU A 220 -12.03 -28.57 6.36
C GLU A 220 -13.31 -27.76 6.10
N LEU A 221 -13.38 -27.12 4.91
CA LEU A 221 -14.56 -26.35 4.49
C LEU A 221 -15.78 -27.23 4.21
N ALA A 222 -15.60 -28.48 3.81
CA ALA A 222 -16.68 -29.47 3.70
C ALA A 222 -17.26 -29.91 5.06
N GLY A 223 -16.62 -29.53 6.18
CA GLY A 223 -17.04 -29.85 7.54
C GLY A 223 -17.49 -28.64 8.35
N ARG A 224 -17.38 -28.72 9.67
CA ARG A 224 -17.80 -27.67 10.62
C ARG A 224 -17.16 -26.29 10.36
N ALA A 225 -15.94 -26.24 9.82
CA ALA A 225 -15.27 -24.99 9.49
C ALA A 225 -16.01 -24.21 8.39
N GLY A 226 -16.56 -24.91 7.39
CA GLY A 226 -17.38 -24.28 6.34
C GLY A 226 -18.67 -23.72 6.89
N VAL A 227 -19.34 -24.44 7.78
CA VAL A 227 -20.57 -23.95 8.46
C VAL A 227 -20.27 -22.68 9.27
N VAL A 228 -19.16 -22.67 10.03
CA VAL A 228 -18.73 -21.49 10.82
C VAL A 228 -18.40 -20.32 9.91
N LEU A 229 -17.66 -20.55 8.82
CA LEU A 229 -17.32 -19.52 7.85
C LEU A 229 -18.59 -18.96 7.19
N ALA A 230 -19.48 -19.82 6.69
CA ALA A 230 -20.72 -19.41 6.02
C ALA A 230 -21.65 -18.66 6.98
N GLY A 231 -21.85 -19.17 8.21
CA GLY A 231 -22.64 -18.49 9.23
C GLY A 231 -22.09 -17.12 9.60
N ALA A 232 -20.76 -17.00 9.76
CA ALA A 232 -20.09 -15.73 10.05
C ALA A 232 -20.18 -14.76 8.85
N LEU A 233 -20.06 -15.25 7.62
CA LEU A 233 -20.23 -14.43 6.41
C LEU A 233 -21.67 -13.89 6.33
N LEU A 234 -22.66 -14.73 6.54
CA LEU A 234 -24.07 -14.31 6.58
C LEU A 234 -24.34 -13.31 7.71
N LEU A 235 -23.72 -13.51 8.88
CA LEU A 235 -23.82 -12.57 10.00
C LEU A 235 -23.20 -11.20 9.63
N GLY A 236 -22.03 -11.19 8.99
CA GLY A 236 -21.40 -9.95 8.52
C GLY A 236 -22.22 -9.24 7.43
N ALA A 237 -22.82 -9.99 6.54
CA ALA A 237 -23.71 -9.47 5.48
C ALA A 237 -25.16 -9.25 5.96
N ALA A 238 -25.50 -9.57 7.21
CA ALA A 238 -26.85 -9.53 7.72
C ALA A 238 -27.58 -8.19 7.49
N PRO A 239 -26.96 -7.01 7.69
CA PRO A 239 -27.62 -5.74 7.40
C PRO A 239 -28.12 -5.68 5.95
N MET A 240 -27.26 -6.02 4.99
CA MET A 240 -27.61 -6.07 3.57
C MET A 240 -28.70 -7.10 3.27
N VAL A 241 -28.55 -8.34 3.78
CA VAL A 241 -29.48 -9.44 3.52
C VAL A 241 -30.87 -9.13 4.10
N VAL A 242 -30.91 -8.67 5.36
CA VAL A 242 -32.20 -8.35 6.04
C VAL A 242 -32.89 -7.18 5.35
N ASP A 243 -32.17 -6.12 4.98
CA ASP A 243 -32.76 -5.00 4.25
C ASP A 243 -33.31 -5.42 2.88
N SER A 244 -32.53 -6.23 2.15
CA SER A 244 -32.92 -6.75 0.85
C SER A 244 -34.21 -7.57 0.92
N LEU A 245 -34.34 -8.45 1.93
CA LEU A 245 -35.52 -9.26 2.14
C LEU A 245 -36.76 -8.44 2.55
N ARG A 246 -36.55 -7.42 3.42
CA ARG A 246 -37.65 -6.58 3.92
C ARG A 246 -38.18 -5.61 2.87
N HIS A 247 -37.37 -5.11 1.98
CA HIS A 247 -37.71 -4.05 1.03
C HIS A 247 -37.72 -4.53 -0.43
N GLY A 248 -37.51 -5.83 -0.70
CA GLY A 248 -37.44 -6.36 -2.06
C GLY A 248 -36.29 -5.78 -2.91
N ARG A 249 -35.25 -5.29 -2.28
CA ARG A 249 -34.10 -4.65 -2.96
C ARG A 249 -33.08 -5.71 -3.39
N ASN A 250 -32.52 -5.53 -4.60
CA ASN A 250 -31.41 -6.34 -5.07
C ASN A 250 -30.15 -5.49 -5.12
N PRO A 251 -29.20 -5.65 -4.16
CA PRO A 251 -28.00 -4.84 -4.12
C PRO A 251 -27.08 -5.07 -5.34
N VAL A 252 -27.09 -6.27 -5.93
CA VAL A 252 -26.32 -6.54 -7.15
C VAL A 252 -26.89 -5.75 -8.33
N ALA A 253 -28.22 -5.74 -8.49
CA ALA A 253 -28.87 -4.93 -9.51
C ALA A 253 -28.63 -3.43 -9.27
N ALA A 254 -28.60 -2.96 -8.02
CA ALA A 254 -28.31 -1.59 -7.66
C ALA A 254 -26.88 -1.19 -8.04
N VAL A 255 -25.88 -2.07 -7.79
CA VAL A 255 -24.49 -1.85 -8.22
C VAL A 255 -24.37 -1.77 -9.74
N LEU A 256 -25.04 -2.68 -10.46
CA LEU A 256 -25.01 -2.68 -11.93
C LEU A 256 -25.71 -1.43 -12.50
N ALA A 257 -26.83 -1.01 -11.91
CA ALA A 257 -27.54 0.21 -12.30
C ALA A 257 -26.73 1.47 -12.00
N ALA A 258 -25.94 1.49 -10.93
CA ALA A 258 -25.05 2.62 -10.58
C ALA A 258 -23.96 2.85 -11.64
N GLY A 259 -23.64 1.87 -12.47
CA GLY A 259 -22.75 2.00 -13.63
C GLY A 259 -23.26 2.95 -14.73
N GLY A 260 -24.50 3.44 -14.62
CA GLY A 260 -25.12 4.46 -15.47
C GLY A 260 -25.87 3.93 -16.68
N THR A 261 -27.04 4.54 -16.96
CA THR A 261 -27.89 4.23 -18.14
C THR A 261 -27.49 5.02 -19.38
N GLY A 262 -26.45 5.84 -19.31
CA GLY A 262 -25.98 6.65 -20.46
C GLY A 262 -25.25 5.82 -21.52
N THR A 263 -24.99 6.45 -22.67
CA THR A 263 -24.17 5.85 -23.75
C THR A 263 -22.84 5.32 -23.21
N ALA A 264 -22.41 4.15 -23.66
CA ALA A 264 -21.14 3.56 -23.23
C ALA A 264 -19.97 4.49 -23.59
N ALA A 265 -18.99 4.64 -22.72
CA ALA A 265 -17.75 5.33 -23.05
C ALA A 265 -16.98 4.51 -24.08
N ASP A 266 -16.21 5.17 -24.93
CA ASP A 266 -15.36 4.51 -25.91
C ASP A 266 -14.28 3.65 -25.23
N TRP A 267 -13.88 2.58 -25.92
CA TRP A 267 -12.86 1.67 -25.38
C TRP A 267 -11.51 2.36 -25.16
N ALA A 268 -11.14 3.29 -26.05
CA ALA A 268 -9.91 4.07 -25.92
C ALA A 268 -9.92 4.88 -24.60
N ASP A 269 -11.04 5.55 -24.31
CA ASP A 269 -11.22 6.34 -23.09
C ASP A 269 -11.19 5.47 -21.83
N ARG A 270 -11.84 4.29 -21.86
CA ARG A 270 -11.81 3.34 -20.75
C ARG A 270 -10.41 2.82 -20.48
N LEU A 271 -9.66 2.46 -21.53
CA LEU A 271 -8.28 2.00 -21.38
C LEU A 271 -7.37 3.13 -20.92
N HIS A 272 -7.54 4.34 -21.45
CA HIS A 272 -6.78 5.51 -21.00
C HIS A 272 -7.05 5.81 -19.53
N GLY A 273 -8.30 5.95 -19.13
CA GLY A 273 -8.67 6.20 -17.73
C GLY A 273 -8.31 5.04 -16.80
N GLY A 274 -8.50 3.79 -17.27
CA GLY A 274 -8.25 2.59 -16.46
C GLY A 274 -6.79 2.24 -16.28
N LEU A 275 -5.98 2.30 -17.33
CA LEU A 275 -4.59 1.82 -17.31
C LEU A 275 -3.56 2.95 -17.26
N VAL A 276 -3.84 4.12 -17.85
CA VAL A 276 -2.89 5.24 -17.87
C VAL A 276 -3.08 6.13 -16.64
N LEU A 277 -4.30 6.58 -16.36
CA LEU A 277 -4.58 7.48 -15.24
C LEU A 277 -4.84 6.73 -13.92
N GLY A 278 -5.52 5.58 -13.99
CA GLY A 278 -5.96 4.82 -12.82
C GLY A 278 -4.83 4.46 -11.85
N PRO A 279 -3.79 3.70 -12.24
CA PRO A 279 -2.74 3.27 -11.33
C PRO A 279 -1.95 4.40 -10.67
N PRO A 280 -1.51 5.48 -11.37
CA PRO A 280 -0.84 6.61 -10.72
C PRO A 280 -1.72 7.34 -9.71
N LEU A 281 -2.99 7.58 -10.04
CA LEU A 281 -3.95 8.24 -9.14
C LEU A 281 -4.27 7.37 -7.92
N ALA A 282 -4.52 6.07 -8.13
CA ALA A 282 -4.85 5.13 -7.07
C ALA A 282 -3.71 4.90 -6.07
N MET A 283 -2.46 4.89 -6.56
CA MET A 283 -1.27 4.75 -5.73
C MET A 283 -0.80 6.07 -5.10
N GLY A 284 -1.46 7.19 -5.44
CA GLY A 284 -1.16 8.49 -4.88
C GLY A 284 0.13 9.10 -5.40
N PHE A 285 0.48 8.88 -6.65
CA PHE A 285 1.68 9.46 -7.27
C PHE A 285 1.43 10.82 -7.88
N CYS A 286 0.17 11.16 -8.12
CA CYS A 286 -0.24 12.50 -8.52
C CYS A 286 -1.63 12.84 -7.96
N SER A 287 -1.92 14.15 -7.88
CA SER A 287 -3.23 14.64 -7.47
C SER A 287 -4.17 14.73 -8.68
N PRO A 288 -5.48 14.49 -8.50
CA PRO A 288 -6.46 14.64 -9.55
C PRO A 288 -6.38 16.02 -10.23
N GLY A 289 -6.33 16.04 -11.57
CA GLY A 289 -6.23 17.27 -12.35
C GLY A 289 -4.84 17.95 -12.35
N ARG A 290 -3.86 17.39 -11.65
CA ARG A 290 -2.48 17.92 -11.54
C ARG A 290 -1.40 16.88 -11.76
N CYS A 291 -1.66 15.84 -12.57
CA CYS A 291 -0.66 14.85 -12.91
C CYS A 291 0.33 15.40 -13.94
N ALA A 292 1.58 15.57 -13.52
CA ALA A 292 2.66 15.85 -14.47
C ALA A 292 3.02 14.58 -15.27
N THR A 293 3.49 14.75 -16.51
CA THR A 293 3.81 13.62 -17.39
C THR A 293 4.79 12.63 -16.77
N TRP A 294 5.79 13.12 -16.03
CA TRP A 294 6.76 12.26 -15.35
C TRP A 294 6.14 11.39 -14.24
N GLN A 295 5.02 11.78 -13.63
CA GLN A 295 4.32 11.01 -12.62
C GLN A 295 3.54 9.84 -13.22
N LEU A 296 3.27 9.86 -14.53
CA LEU A 296 2.57 8.80 -15.24
C LEU A 296 3.44 7.56 -15.54
N TRP A 297 4.74 7.58 -15.19
CA TRP A 297 5.61 6.41 -15.39
C TRP A 297 5.04 5.12 -14.75
N TRP A 298 4.23 5.29 -13.69
CA TRP A 298 3.60 4.18 -12.98
C TRP A 298 2.50 3.50 -13.81
N ALA A 299 1.95 4.15 -14.81
CA ALA A 299 1.01 3.54 -15.76
C ALA A 299 1.64 2.34 -16.49
N VAL A 300 2.94 2.42 -16.78
CA VAL A 300 3.70 1.32 -17.39
C VAL A 300 4.31 0.41 -16.33
N ALA A 301 4.89 0.98 -15.27
CA ALA A 301 5.56 0.20 -14.24
C ALA A 301 4.61 -0.71 -13.47
N PHE A 302 3.38 -0.28 -13.17
CA PHE A 302 2.43 -1.06 -12.40
C PHE A 302 2.04 -2.38 -13.07
N PRO A 303 1.55 -2.42 -14.33
CA PRO A 303 1.19 -3.69 -14.98
C PRO A 303 2.42 -4.59 -15.22
N VAL A 304 3.58 -4.03 -15.52
CA VAL A 304 4.83 -4.79 -15.66
C VAL A 304 5.21 -5.43 -14.33
N LEU A 305 5.18 -4.69 -13.23
CA LEU A 305 5.47 -5.22 -11.90
C LEU A 305 4.43 -6.24 -11.45
N LEU A 306 3.16 -6.02 -11.77
CA LEU A 306 2.08 -6.96 -11.47
C LEU A 306 2.34 -8.31 -12.16
N ALA A 307 2.70 -8.29 -13.45
CA ALA A 307 3.05 -9.48 -14.20
C ALA A 307 4.32 -10.17 -13.65
N LEU A 308 5.41 -9.42 -13.42
CA LEU A 308 6.65 -9.94 -12.86
C LEU A 308 6.44 -10.54 -11.46
N ALA A 309 5.67 -9.87 -10.61
CA ALA A 309 5.36 -10.36 -9.27
C ALA A 309 4.50 -11.63 -9.32
N ALA A 310 3.52 -11.70 -10.22
CA ALA A 310 2.71 -12.89 -10.43
C ALA A 310 3.56 -14.06 -10.95
N LEU A 311 4.43 -13.83 -11.95
CA LEU A 311 5.34 -14.84 -12.46
C LEU A 311 6.31 -15.36 -11.40
N THR A 312 6.91 -14.46 -10.61
CA THR A 312 7.83 -14.87 -9.52
C THR A 312 7.11 -15.66 -8.43
N ALA A 313 5.90 -15.24 -8.04
CA ALA A 313 5.07 -15.96 -7.08
C ALA A 313 4.66 -17.35 -7.61
N TRP A 314 4.27 -17.44 -8.89
CA TRP A 314 3.92 -18.68 -9.56
C TRP A 314 5.10 -19.65 -9.65
N HIS A 315 6.30 -19.16 -10.06
CA HIS A 315 7.51 -19.97 -10.10
C HIS A 315 7.90 -20.48 -8.71
N THR A 316 7.83 -19.63 -7.70
CA THR A 316 8.07 -20.02 -6.31
C THR A 316 7.07 -21.08 -5.86
N LEU A 317 5.78 -20.91 -6.18
CA LEU A 317 4.73 -21.86 -5.85
C LEU A 317 4.97 -23.25 -6.48
N ARG A 318 5.45 -23.28 -7.74
CA ARG A 318 5.76 -24.53 -8.45
C ARG A 318 7.03 -25.21 -7.96
N ARG A 319 8.07 -24.43 -7.60
CA ARG A 319 9.40 -24.95 -7.19
C ARG A 319 9.52 -25.24 -5.71
N ALA A 320 8.61 -24.76 -4.89
CA ALA A 320 8.67 -24.98 -3.45
C ALA A 320 8.65 -26.47 -3.13
N SER A 321 9.77 -26.99 -2.65
CA SER A 321 10.07 -28.41 -2.33
C SER A 321 9.51 -28.77 -0.96
N GLY A 322 8.56 -28.28 -0.42
CA GLY A 322 7.89 -28.65 0.83
C GLY A 322 6.49 -29.19 0.56
N GLY A 323 5.92 -29.87 1.52
CA GLY A 323 4.52 -30.27 1.46
C GLY A 323 3.58 -29.06 1.26
N PRO A 324 2.30 -29.28 0.97
CA PRO A 324 1.32 -28.21 0.68
C PRO A 324 1.24 -27.11 1.74
N ARG A 325 1.75 -27.36 2.94
CA ARG A 325 1.71 -26.45 4.10
C ARG A 325 3.04 -25.74 4.38
N SER A 326 4.05 -25.87 3.52
CA SER A 326 5.30 -25.15 3.71
C SER A 326 5.04 -23.64 3.70
N ALA A 327 5.70 -22.91 4.60
CA ALA A 327 5.53 -21.47 4.72
C ALA A 327 5.83 -20.73 3.41
N GLU A 328 6.80 -21.23 2.65
CA GLU A 328 7.19 -20.69 1.35
C GLU A 328 6.07 -20.86 0.30
N ARG A 329 5.49 -22.06 0.21
CA ARG A 329 4.39 -22.35 -0.72
C ARG A 329 3.15 -21.55 -0.37
N VAL A 330 2.80 -21.44 0.92
CA VAL A 330 1.67 -20.65 1.39
C VAL A 330 1.88 -19.16 1.08
N SER A 331 3.07 -18.61 1.37
CA SER A 331 3.33 -17.20 1.09
C SER A 331 3.32 -16.90 -0.42
N ALA A 332 3.82 -17.79 -1.26
CA ALA A 332 3.74 -17.66 -2.72
C ALA A 332 2.29 -17.69 -3.21
N GLY A 333 1.47 -18.62 -2.71
CA GLY A 333 0.05 -18.71 -3.06
C GLY A 333 -0.75 -17.48 -2.64
N VAL A 334 -0.52 -16.96 -1.43
CA VAL A 334 -1.20 -15.74 -0.97
C VAL A 334 -0.73 -14.50 -1.73
N ARG A 335 0.58 -14.39 -2.08
CA ARG A 335 1.04 -13.32 -2.98
C ARG A 335 0.33 -13.39 -4.33
N LEU A 336 0.23 -14.56 -4.92
CA LEU A 336 -0.47 -14.75 -6.19
C LEU A 336 -1.96 -14.38 -6.09
N ALA A 337 -2.64 -14.74 -4.99
CA ALA A 337 -4.02 -14.35 -4.74
C ALA A 337 -4.19 -12.83 -4.59
N LEU A 338 -3.27 -12.16 -3.87
CA LEU A 338 -3.28 -10.70 -3.73
C LEU A 338 -3.08 -9.99 -5.08
N LEU A 339 -2.14 -10.48 -5.90
CA LEU A 339 -1.88 -9.94 -7.24
C LEU A 339 -3.05 -10.21 -8.18
N GLY A 340 -3.69 -11.38 -8.08
CA GLY A 340 -4.91 -11.71 -8.80
C GLY A 340 -6.08 -10.81 -8.40
N GLY A 341 -6.23 -10.52 -7.11
CA GLY A 341 -7.20 -9.54 -6.60
C GLY A 341 -6.97 -8.14 -7.17
N ALA A 342 -5.71 -7.65 -7.16
CA ALA A 342 -5.35 -6.38 -7.75
C ALA A 342 -5.61 -6.32 -9.27
N ALA A 343 -5.25 -7.39 -9.99
CA ALA A 343 -5.55 -7.52 -11.42
C ALA A 343 -7.07 -7.48 -11.68
N GLY A 344 -7.86 -8.18 -10.85
CA GLY A 344 -9.31 -8.22 -10.94
C GLY A 344 -9.94 -6.84 -10.71
N VAL A 345 -9.48 -6.09 -9.70
CA VAL A 345 -9.93 -4.72 -9.43
C VAL A 345 -9.59 -3.80 -10.61
N LEU A 346 -8.35 -3.86 -11.10
CA LEU A 346 -7.92 -3.03 -12.23
C LEU A 346 -8.71 -3.35 -13.50
N ALA A 347 -8.91 -4.64 -13.79
CA ALA A 347 -9.68 -5.08 -14.95
C ALA A 347 -11.16 -4.65 -14.85
N ALA A 348 -11.80 -4.86 -13.69
CA ALA A 348 -13.18 -4.43 -13.47
C ALA A 348 -13.34 -2.92 -13.66
N TYR A 349 -12.39 -2.13 -13.16
CA TYR A 349 -12.40 -0.68 -13.35
C TYR A 349 -12.16 -0.29 -14.80
N ALA A 350 -11.13 -0.83 -15.46
CA ALA A 350 -10.83 -0.51 -16.86
C ALA A 350 -11.97 -0.90 -17.83
N LEU A 351 -12.77 -1.91 -17.48
CA LEU A 351 -13.95 -2.31 -18.25
C LEU A 351 -15.18 -1.43 -17.95
N SER A 352 -15.17 -0.65 -16.88
CA SER A 352 -16.31 0.17 -16.46
C SER A 352 -16.46 1.44 -17.30
N ASN A 353 -17.68 1.95 -17.42
CA ASN A 353 -17.96 3.26 -18.01
C ASN A 353 -17.33 4.40 -17.20
N ALA A 354 -17.15 4.22 -15.88
CA ALA A 354 -16.59 5.22 -14.99
C ALA A 354 -15.13 5.55 -15.36
N ALA A 355 -14.35 4.56 -15.77
CA ALA A 355 -12.98 4.77 -16.21
C ALA A 355 -12.87 5.67 -17.44
N GLY A 356 -13.85 5.60 -18.38
CA GLY A 356 -13.83 6.44 -19.59
C GLY A 356 -14.45 7.83 -19.38
N ARG A 357 -15.50 7.93 -18.55
CA ARG A 357 -16.25 9.17 -18.40
C ARG A 357 -15.72 10.10 -17.32
N THR A 358 -15.33 9.53 -16.19
CA THR A 358 -14.93 10.27 -15.00
C THR A 358 -13.66 9.66 -14.37
N PRO A 359 -12.57 9.48 -15.13
CA PRO A 359 -11.38 8.76 -14.65
C PRO A 359 -10.75 9.43 -13.42
N ILE A 360 -10.84 10.75 -13.34
CA ILE A 360 -10.28 11.52 -12.22
C ILE A 360 -11.04 11.21 -10.92
N GLU A 361 -12.36 11.26 -10.93
CA GLU A 361 -13.21 11.02 -9.76
C GLU A 361 -13.27 9.53 -9.41
N SER A 362 -13.47 8.68 -10.42
CA SER A 362 -13.69 7.25 -10.24
C SER A 362 -12.42 6.45 -9.95
N SER A 363 -11.22 7.02 -10.10
CA SER A 363 -9.96 6.39 -9.68
C SER A 363 -9.95 5.95 -8.20
N ARG A 364 -10.86 6.50 -7.38
CA ARG A 364 -11.12 6.04 -6.00
C ARG A 364 -11.52 4.57 -5.91
N TYR A 365 -12.14 4.01 -6.96
CA TYR A 365 -12.51 2.59 -7.01
C TYR A 365 -11.30 1.65 -7.04
N LEU A 366 -10.12 2.18 -7.33
CA LEU A 366 -8.85 1.44 -7.28
C LEU A 366 -8.14 1.54 -5.91
N SER A 367 -8.78 2.14 -4.88
CA SER A 367 -8.16 2.35 -3.55
C SER A 367 -7.62 1.08 -2.92
N CYS A 368 -8.25 -0.08 -3.14
CA CYS A 368 -7.85 -1.37 -2.58
C CYS A 368 -6.63 -2.00 -3.30
N LEU A 369 -6.07 -1.40 -4.38
CA LEU A 369 -4.79 -1.83 -4.94
C LEU A 369 -3.65 -1.78 -3.90
N ALA A 370 -3.76 -0.91 -2.90
CA ALA A 370 -2.80 -0.80 -1.80
C ALA A 370 -2.63 -2.09 -0.98
N VAL A 371 -3.64 -2.97 -0.93
CA VAL A 371 -3.58 -4.27 -0.25
C VAL A 371 -2.53 -5.19 -0.87
N ALA A 372 -2.29 -5.08 -2.18
CA ALA A 372 -1.33 -5.91 -2.91
C ALA A 372 0.12 -5.41 -2.84
N VAL A 373 0.39 -4.21 -2.31
CA VAL A 373 1.75 -3.61 -2.26
C VAL A 373 2.81 -4.57 -1.70
N PRO A 374 2.57 -5.33 -0.60
CA PRO A 374 3.54 -6.30 -0.10
C PRO A 374 3.88 -7.44 -1.07
N ALA A 375 2.98 -7.78 -1.98
CA ALA A 375 3.21 -8.79 -3.02
C ALA A 375 3.81 -8.17 -4.29
N LEU A 376 3.35 -6.98 -4.67
CA LEU A 376 3.75 -6.25 -5.88
C LEU A 376 5.23 -5.85 -5.86
N LEU A 377 5.74 -5.30 -4.76
CA LEU A 377 7.12 -4.85 -4.64
C LEU A 377 8.11 -5.98 -4.29
N TRP A 378 7.62 -7.20 -4.06
CA TRP A 378 8.45 -8.32 -3.66
C TRP A 378 9.60 -8.65 -4.62
N PRO A 379 9.40 -8.77 -5.96
CA PRO A 379 10.50 -9.09 -6.88
C PRO A 379 11.57 -7.99 -6.90
N LEU A 380 11.19 -6.73 -6.78
CA LEU A 380 12.16 -5.62 -6.68
C LEU A 380 13.02 -5.75 -5.42
N TRP A 381 12.38 -6.05 -4.28
CA TRP A 381 13.12 -6.25 -3.04
C TRP A 381 14.09 -7.44 -3.13
N GLN A 382 13.65 -8.55 -3.69
CA GLN A 382 14.52 -9.73 -3.87
C GLN A 382 15.74 -9.42 -4.75
N ALA A 383 15.57 -8.66 -5.83
CA ALA A 383 16.67 -8.24 -6.70
C ALA A 383 17.61 -7.21 -6.02
N ALA A 384 17.07 -6.28 -5.23
CA ALA A 384 17.82 -5.23 -4.55
C ALA A 384 18.56 -5.71 -3.29
N ARG A 385 18.00 -6.70 -2.57
CA ARG A 385 18.51 -7.19 -1.27
C ARG A 385 20.00 -7.58 -1.26
N PRO A 386 20.56 -8.30 -2.25
CA PRO A 386 21.96 -8.66 -2.25
C PRO A 386 22.90 -7.45 -2.27
N LEU A 387 22.52 -6.36 -2.93
CA LEU A 387 23.27 -5.12 -2.97
C LEU A 387 23.18 -4.35 -1.63
N ALA A 388 22.02 -4.31 -1.04
CA ALA A 388 21.80 -3.65 0.26
C ALA A 388 22.46 -4.39 1.43
N ALA A 389 22.69 -5.71 1.33
CA ALA A 389 23.31 -6.51 2.38
C ALA A 389 24.86 -6.42 2.39
N ARG A 390 25.51 -6.06 1.28
CA ARG A 390 26.97 -6.03 1.14
C ARG A 390 27.68 -5.11 2.14
N PRO A 391 27.27 -3.86 2.37
CA PRO A 391 27.94 -2.99 3.35
C PRO A 391 27.85 -3.52 4.79
N LEU A 392 26.76 -4.22 5.12
CA LEU A 392 26.53 -4.77 6.45
C LEU A 392 27.29 -6.09 6.67
N ALA A 393 27.41 -6.93 5.65
CA ALA A 393 28.18 -8.17 5.71
C ALA A 393 29.69 -7.88 5.85
N TRP A 394 30.20 -6.92 5.10
CA TRP A 394 31.59 -6.48 5.20
C TRP A 394 31.91 -5.90 6.59
N ARG A 395 31.03 -5.05 7.17
CA ARG A 395 31.20 -4.54 8.53
C ARG A 395 31.16 -5.64 9.59
N ARG A 396 30.37 -6.70 9.41
CA ARG A 396 30.36 -7.85 10.31
C ARG A 396 31.64 -8.67 10.20
N GLN A 397 32.13 -8.93 8.99
CA GLN A 397 33.40 -9.61 8.77
C GLN A 397 34.55 -8.82 9.38
N LEU A 398 34.59 -7.50 9.20
CA LEU A 398 35.58 -6.65 9.87
C LEU A 398 35.49 -6.70 11.40
N ALA A 399 34.27 -6.72 11.95
CA ALA A 399 34.08 -6.83 13.39
C ALA A 399 34.48 -8.22 13.94
N GLU A 400 34.24 -9.29 13.17
CA GLU A 400 34.68 -10.64 13.51
C GLU A 400 36.21 -10.79 13.43
N VAL A 401 36.85 -10.22 12.39
CA VAL A 401 38.29 -10.16 12.25
C VAL A 401 38.91 -9.29 13.36
N ALA A 402 38.30 -8.14 13.69
CA ALA A 402 38.76 -7.28 14.79
C ALA A 402 38.59 -7.93 16.18
N ALA A 403 37.68 -8.88 16.32
CA ALA A 403 37.43 -9.64 17.55
C ALA A 403 38.28 -10.93 17.63
N SER A 404 38.98 -11.31 16.55
CA SER A 404 39.85 -12.47 16.55
C SER A 404 41.14 -12.20 17.37
N ASP A 405 41.55 -13.19 18.16
CA ASP A 405 42.80 -13.08 18.95
C ASP A 405 44.08 -13.28 18.11
N ARG A 406 43.97 -13.36 16.77
CA ARG A 406 45.09 -13.53 15.86
C ARG A 406 45.71 -12.16 15.48
N PRO A 407 46.98 -11.90 15.80
CA PRO A 407 47.60 -10.58 15.59
C PRO A 407 47.60 -10.09 14.14
N GLY A 408 47.74 -11.00 13.15
CA GLY A 408 47.77 -10.66 11.73
C GLY A 408 46.41 -10.22 11.18
N GLU A 409 45.31 -10.80 11.67
CA GLU A 409 43.93 -10.45 11.25
C GLU A 409 43.51 -9.07 11.77
N ARG A 410 44.01 -8.63 12.94
CA ARG A 410 43.77 -7.28 13.47
C ARG A 410 44.46 -6.17 12.63
N GLN A 411 45.70 -6.41 12.16
CA GLN A 411 46.39 -5.47 11.28
C GLN A 411 45.64 -5.28 9.95
N LEU A 412 45.12 -6.36 9.35
CA LEU A 412 44.31 -6.31 8.13
C LEU A 412 42.99 -5.54 8.33
N ALA A 413 42.36 -5.67 9.49
CA ALA A 413 41.13 -4.95 9.82
C ALA A 413 41.39 -3.44 10.01
N GLU A 414 42.53 -3.03 10.61
CA GLU A 414 42.92 -1.62 10.76
C GLU A 414 43.29 -0.96 9.42
N VAL A 415 43.96 -1.70 8.52
CA VAL A 415 44.29 -1.23 7.17
C VAL A 415 43.01 -1.06 6.33
N ALA A 416 42.06 -1.99 6.44
CA ALA A 416 40.79 -1.92 5.72
C ALA A 416 39.84 -0.84 6.26
N ALA A 417 40.00 -0.40 7.51
CA ALA A 417 39.21 0.65 8.15
C ALA A 417 39.77 2.07 7.88
N SER A 418 40.98 2.21 7.33
CA SER A 418 41.56 3.50 7.00
C SER A 418 41.03 4.03 5.66
N ASP A 419 40.57 5.29 5.63
CA ASP A 419 40.03 5.96 4.40
C ASP A 419 41.11 6.29 3.35
N ARG A 420 42.33 5.76 3.45
CA ARG A 420 43.41 5.98 2.47
C ARG A 420 43.45 4.83 1.45
N PRO A 421 43.70 5.11 0.16
CA PRO A 421 43.80 4.08 -0.86
C PRO A 421 44.95 3.10 -0.55
N PRO A 422 44.67 1.80 -0.37
CA PRO A 422 45.58 0.86 0.35
C PRO A 422 46.73 0.28 -0.48
N LYS A 423 47.05 0.86 -1.64
CA LYS A 423 47.97 0.25 -2.62
C LYS A 423 49.39 -0.08 -2.15
N ARG A 424 49.91 0.56 -1.13
CA ARG A 424 51.28 0.30 -0.61
C ARG A 424 51.30 -0.63 0.61
N GLN A 425 50.31 -0.55 1.46
CA GLN A 425 50.28 -1.35 2.71
C GLN A 425 49.96 -2.84 2.47
N PHE A 426 49.16 -3.17 1.47
CA PHE A 426 48.89 -4.58 1.11
C PHE A 426 50.11 -5.29 0.50
N ALA A 427 50.99 -4.57 -0.16
CA ALA A 427 52.22 -5.12 -0.70
C ALA A 427 53.21 -5.54 0.41
N GLU A 428 53.25 -4.81 1.53
CA GLU A 428 54.10 -5.13 2.68
C GLU A 428 53.59 -6.34 3.48
N VAL A 429 52.24 -6.48 3.62
CA VAL A 429 51.65 -7.61 4.33
C VAL A 429 51.72 -8.91 3.48
N ALA A 430 51.63 -8.79 2.15
CA ALA A 430 51.75 -9.94 1.25
C ALA A 430 53.19 -10.51 1.17
N ALA A 431 54.19 -9.75 1.64
CA ALA A 431 55.58 -10.19 1.71
C ALA A 431 55.92 -11.00 2.98
N SER A 432 54.96 -11.22 3.89
CA SER A 432 55.18 -12.03 5.09
C SER A 432 55.08 -13.53 4.78
N ASP A 433 55.96 -14.34 5.39
CA ASP A 433 56.10 -15.80 5.09
C ASP A 433 55.02 -16.71 5.65
N ARG A 434 53.77 -16.20 5.94
CA ARG A 434 52.67 -17.00 6.50
C ARG A 434 51.63 -17.38 5.46
N PRO A 435 51.32 -18.68 5.31
CA PRO A 435 50.45 -19.19 4.21
C PRO A 435 49.01 -18.64 4.25
N VAL A 436 48.50 -18.27 5.40
CA VAL A 436 47.11 -17.77 5.57
C VAL A 436 46.95 -16.33 5.09
N GLU A 437 47.98 -15.52 5.25
CA GLU A 437 47.98 -14.11 4.84
C GLU A 437 48.05 -13.94 3.32
N ARG A 438 48.65 -14.91 2.59
CA ARG A 438 48.67 -14.93 1.13
C ARG A 438 47.28 -15.20 0.52
N GLN A 439 46.48 -16.09 1.09
CA GLN A 439 45.11 -16.38 0.59
C GLN A 439 44.15 -15.21 0.76
N ILE A 440 44.31 -14.43 1.83
CA ILE A 440 43.43 -13.26 2.10
C ILE A 440 43.81 -12.08 1.18
N ALA A 441 45.10 -11.88 0.88
CA ALA A 441 45.57 -10.88 -0.06
C ALA A 441 45.08 -11.17 -1.51
N GLU A 442 45.07 -12.42 -1.95
CA GLU A 442 44.58 -12.83 -3.27
C GLU A 442 43.08 -12.60 -3.43
N VAL A 443 42.28 -12.86 -2.41
CA VAL A 443 40.82 -12.64 -2.44
C VAL A 443 40.50 -11.12 -2.45
N ALA A 444 41.30 -10.28 -1.80
CA ALA A 444 41.10 -8.85 -1.79
C ALA A 444 41.54 -8.14 -3.08
N ALA A 445 42.48 -8.73 -3.83
CA ALA A 445 43.06 -8.16 -5.06
C ALA A 445 42.20 -8.43 -6.31
N SER A 446 41.25 -9.41 -6.28
CA SER A 446 40.52 -9.88 -7.47
C SER A 446 39.45 -8.94 -8.01
N ASP A 447 39.08 -7.85 -7.35
CA ASP A 447 37.92 -7.00 -7.68
C ASP A 447 38.25 -5.63 -8.36
N ARG A 448 39.50 -5.39 -8.86
CA ARG A 448 39.86 -4.09 -9.49
C ARG A 448 40.67 -4.21 -10.79
N PRO A 449 40.35 -3.45 -11.83
CA PRO A 449 41.12 -3.42 -13.07
C PRO A 449 42.41 -2.59 -12.89
N GLY A 450 43.55 -3.22 -12.92
CA GLY A 450 44.88 -2.58 -12.86
C GLY A 450 45.99 -3.39 -12.19
N GLU A 451 45.75 -4.58 -11.66
CA GLU A 451 46.65 -5.31 -10.76
C GLU A 451 47.42 -6.46 -11.44
N ARG A 452 48.06 -6.19 -12.58
CA ARG A 452 48.89 -7.17 -13.27
C ARG A 452 50.20 -7.55 -12.52
N GLN A 453 50.70 -6.70 -11.61
CA GLN A 453 51.97 -6.90 -10.93
C GLN A 453 51.92 -7.85 -9.71
N ILE A 454 50.73 -8.09 -9.13
CA ILE A 454 50.62 -8.91 -7.91
C ILE A 454 50.53 -10.42 -8.28
N ALA A 455 49.98 -10.75 -9.42
CA ALA A 455 49.92 -12.13 -9.90
C ALA A 455 51.30 -12.71 -10.28
N GLU A 456 52.22 -11.88 -10.80
CA GLU A 456 53.59 -12.26 -11.16
C GLU A 456 54.47 -12.59 -9.96
N VAL A 457 54.26 -11.92 -8.82
CA VAL A 457 55.10 -12.14 -7.61
C VAL A 457 54.69 -13.42 -6.86
N ALA A 458 53.43 -13.81 -6.91
CA ALA A 458 52.94 -15.02 -6.24
C ALA A 458 53.29 -16.33 -6.97
N ALA A 459 53.62 -16.24 -8.26
CA ALA A 459 53.91 -17.42 -9.10
C ALA A 459 55.39 -17.89 -9.07
N ALA A 460 56.28 -17.23 -8.30
CA ALA A 460 57.74 -17.40 -8.45
C ALA A 460 58.34 -18.65 -7.79
N ASP A 461 57.67 -19.38 -6.89
CA ASP A 461 58.34 -20.37 -6.04
C ASP A 461 57.94 -21.84 -6.18
N ARG A 462 57.04 -22.22 -7.14
CA ARG A 462 56.72 -23.64 -7.40
C ARG A 462 56.46 -23.95 -8.88
N PRO A 463 57.10 -24.97 -9.48
CA PRO A 463 56.98 -25.26 -10.92
C PRO A 463 55.59 -25.67 -11.42
N GLY A 464 54.66 -26.15 -10.56
CA GLY A 464 53.31 -26.54 -10.93
C GLY A 464 52.30 -25.42 -10.99
N GLU A 465 52.56 -24.30 -10.32
CA GLU A 465 51.60 -23.19 -10.21
C GLU A 465 51.75 -22.15 -11.34
N ARG A 466 52.87 -22.14 -12.07
CA ARG A 466 53.04 -21.31 -13.28
C ARG A 466 52.04 -21.59 -14.39
N GLN A 467 51.71 -22.88 -14.60
CA GLN A 467 50.76 -23.27 -15.65
C GLN A 467 49.31 -22.85 -15.35
N ILE A 468 48.94 -22.81 -14.07
CA ILE A 468 47.57 -22.39 -13.66
C ILE A 468 47.41 -20.89 -13.75
N ALA A 469 48.45 -20.09 -13.45
CA ALA A 469 48.40 -18.64 -13.55
C ALA A 469 48.36 -18.14 -15.01
N GLU A 470 49.05 -18.81 -15.94
CA GLU A 470 49.01 -18.49 -17.38
C GLU A 470 47.65 -18.83 -18.01
N VAL A 471 47.02 -19.93 -17.63
CA VAL A 471 45.69 -20.30 -18.09
C VAL A 471 44.61 -19.32 -17.60
N ALA A 472 44.76 -18.75 -16.41
CA ALA A 472 43.81 -17.77 -15.89
C ALA A 472 43.97 -16.36 -16.53
N ALA A 473 45.09 -16.06 -17.19
CA ALA A 473 45.36 -14.79 -17.86
C ALA A 473 44.98 -14.77 -19.35
N ALA A 474 44.54 -15.89 -19.93
CA ALA A 474 44.38 -16.08 -21.38
C ALA A 474 43.01 -15.67 -21.98
N ASP A 475 42.28 -14.75 -21.38
CA ASP A 475 40.99 -14.28 -21.93
C ASP A 475 41.17 -13.07 -22.90
N ARG A 476 42.25 -13.08 -23.75
CA ARG A 476 42.48 -12.12 -24.83
C ARG A 476 43.09 -12.78 -26.08
N PRO A 477 42.92 -12.20 -27.29
CA PRO A 477 43.26 -12.81 -28.57
C PRO A 477 44.75 -13.12 -28.71
N GLY A 478 45.15 -14.28 -28.29
CA GLY A 478 46.49 -14.86 -28.32
C GLY A 478 46.47 -16.39 -28.29
N GLU A 479 45.28 -17.02 -28.27
CA GLU A 479 45.09 -18.45 -28.11
C GLU A 479 45.72 -19.34 -29.23
N ARG A 480 46.25 -18.73 -30.30
CA ARG A 480 46.93 -19.49 -31.38
C ARG A 480 48.33 -19.96 -31.04
N GLN A 481 49.08 -19.25 -30.15
CA GLN A 481 50.45 -19.63 -29.84
C GLN A 481 50.57 -20.81 -28.85
N ILE A 482 49.62 -21.03 -27.98
CA ILE A 482 49.63 -22.11 -26.99
C ILE A 482 49.33 -23.46 -27.66
N ALA A 483 48.50 -23.44 -28.71
CA ALA A 483 48.19 -24.66 -29.48
C ALA A 483 49.37 -25.15 -30.35
N GLU A 484 50.25 -24.24 -30.80
CA GLU A 484 51.45 -24.60 -31.61
C GLU A 484 52.59 -25.20 -30.78
N VAL A 485 52.75 -24.81 -29.52
CA VAL A 485 53.80 -25.35 -28.64
C VAL A 485 53.46 -26.80 -28.18
N ALA A 486 52.19 -27.13 -28.10
CA ALA A 486 51.74 -28.50 -27.75
C ALA A 486 51.84 -29.50 -28.89
N ALA A 487 52.06 -29.05 -30.13
CA ALA A 487 52.08 -29.90 -31.32
C ALA A 487 53.49 -30.37 -31.76
N SER A 488 54.57 -29.92 -31.10
CA SER A 488 55.97 -30.14 -31.56
C SER A 488 56.77 -31.17 -30.75
N GLU A 489 56.19 -31.91 -29.79
CA GLU A 489 56.91 -33.02 -29.14
C GLU A 489 56.22 -34.34 -29.40
N GLU A 490 56.82 -35.12 -30.29
CA GLU A 490 56.57 -36.55 -30.52
C GLU A 490 56.92 -37.35 -29.27
N GLY A 491 55.93 -37.73 -28.50
CA GLY A 491 56.07 -38.65 -27.39
C GLY A 491 54.70 -38.99 -26.83
N GLY A 492 54.19 -40.19 -27.17
CA GLY A 492 52.85 -40.66 -26.85
C GLY A 492 52.39 -40.47 -25.42
N TYR A 493 51.59 -39.46 -25.20
CA TYR A 493 50.85 -39.25 -23.97
C TYR A 493 49.38 -39.59 -24.18
N ARG A 494 48.87 -40.51 -23.36
CA ARG A 494 47.44 -40.75 -23.18
C ARG A 494 46.74 -39.42 -22.85
N TYR A 495 45.74 -39.06 -23.62
CA TYR A 495 44.82 -37.98 -23.31
C TYR A 495 44.30 -38.15 -21.88
N LEU A 496 44.70 -37.26 -20.99
CA LEU A 496 44.18 -37.20 -19.62
C LEU A 496 42.84 -36.47 -19.62
N PRO A 497 41.84 -36.94 -18.88
CA PRO A 497 40.52 -36.30 -18.77
C PRO A 497 40.53 -34.90 -18.05
N GLU A 498 41.72 -34.40 -17.71
CA GLU A 498 41.91 -33.15 -16.97
C GLU A 498 41.65 -31.89 -17.82
N VAL A 499 41.94 -31.91 -19.13
CA VAL A 499 41.77 -30.74 -20.01
C VAL A 499 40.28 -30.39 -20.22
N GLU A 500 39.41 -31.42 -20.34
CA GLU A 500 37.96 -31.20 -20.38
C GLU A 500 37.41 -30.66 -19.05
N SER A 501 37.99 -31.09 -17.93
CA SER A 501 37.63 -30.59 -16.59
C SER A 501 37.99 -29.11 -16.40
N ILE A 502 39.15 -28.66 -16.89
CA ILE A 502 39.62 -27.29 -16.81
C ILE A 502 38.77 -26.38 -17.70
N LYS A 503 38.43 -26.82 -18.93
CA LYS A 503 37.53 -26.08 -19.83
C LYS A 503 36.12 -25.96 -19.25
N ALA A 504 35.59 -27.04 -18.65
CA ALA A 504 34.30 -27.00 -17.95
C ALA A 504 34.30 -26.12 -16.70
N ILE A 505 35.44 -26.00 -15.99
CA ILE A 505 35.58 -25.06 -14.85
C ILE A 505 35.65 -23.61 -15.36
N GLY A 506 36.37 -23.34 -16.46
CA GLY A 506 36.45 -22.05 -17.11
C GLY A 506 35.08 -21.56 -17.59
N GLU A 507 34.32 -22.41 -18.25
CA GLU A 507 32.93 -22.10 -18.70
C GLU A 507 31.97 -21.90 -17.53
N ARG A 508 32.09 -22.69 -16.45
CA ARG A 508 31.30 -22.50 -15.23
C ARG A 508 31.64 -21.18 -14.51
N THR A 509 32.92 -20.79 -14.47
CA THR A 509 33.32 -19.52 -13.84
C THR A 509 32.94 -18.31 -14.68
N ALA A 510 33.06 -18.35 -15.99
CA ALA A 510 32.57 -17.32 -16.92
C ALA A 510 31.04 -17.17 -16.84
N GLY A 511 30.32 -18.29 -16.81
CA GLY A 511 28.87 -18.32 -16.60
C GLY A 511 28.46 -17.72 -15.24
N ALA A 512 29.20 -18.04 -14.17
CA ALA A 512 28.95 -17.50 -12.84
C ALA A 512 29.25 -15.97 -12.75
N ARG A 513 30.29 -15.48 -13.42
CA ARG A 513 30.61 -14.04 -13.52
C ARG A 513 29.55 -13.30 -14.31
N ALA A 514 29.11 -13.83 -15.45
CA ALA A 514 28.04 -13.25 -16.26
C ALA A 514 26.69 -13.23 -15.49
N ALA A 515 26.36 -14.30 -14.78
CA ALA A 515 25.19 -14.36 -13.90
C ALA A 515 25.28 -13.34 -12.75
N GLY A 516 26.45 -13.18 -12.14
CA GLY A 516 26.71 -12.18 -11.12
C GLY A 516 26.57 -10.74 -11.64
N ALA A 517 27.05 -10.45 -12.85
CA ALA A 517 26.89 -9.14 -13.49
C ALA A 517 25.42 -8.83 -13.81
N ARG A 518 24.68 -9.79 -14.37
CA ARG A 518 23.24 -9.65 -14.62
C ARG A 518 22.45 -9.43 -13.34
N ALA A 519 22.78 -10.14 -12.26
CA ALA A 519 22.15 -9.96 -10.96
C ALA A 519 22.45 -8.56 -10.37
N ARG A 520 23.65 -8.00 -10.57
CA ARG A 520 24.00 -6.64 -10.15
C ARG A 520 23.19 -5.59 -10.92
N VAL A 521 23.09 -5.70 -12.25
CA VAL A 521 22.29 -4.79 -13.08
C VAL A 521 20.81 -4.83 -12.68
N ALA A 522 20.25 -6.03 -12.51
CA ALA A 522 18.86 -6.19 -12.04
C ALA A 522 18.66 -5.58 -10.65
N GLY A 523 19.61 -5.73 -9.74
CA GLY A 523 19.55 -5.15 -8.40
C GLY A 523 19.61 -3.62 -8.39
N VAL A 524 20.46 -3.01 -9.21
CA VAL A 524 20.55 -1.55 -9.37
C VAL A 524 19.25 -1.00 -9.98
N GLY A 525 18.72 -1.65 -11.03
CA GLY A 525 17.45 -1.28 -11.62
C GLY A 525 16.29 -1.37 -10.62
N ALA A 526 16.25 -2.42 -9.80
CA ALA A 526 15.25 -2.58 -8.76
C ALA A 526 15.34 -1.48 -7.68
N LEU A 527 16.55 -1.11 -7.25
CA LEU A 527 16.75 0.01 -6.32
C LEU A 527 16.29 1.35 -6.92
N ALA A 528 16.57 1.59 -8.19
CA ALA A 528 16.13 2.80 -8.90
C ALA A 528 14.59 2.87 -8.95
N VAL A 529 13.90 1.77 -9.26
CA VAL A 529 12.44 1.72 -9.26
C VAL A 529 11.88 1.96 -7.85
N LEU A 530 12.43 1.32 -6.81
CA LEU A 530 12.01 1.53 -5.42
C LEU A 530 12.24 2.97 -4.96
N ALA A 531 13.36 3.58 -5.34
CA ALA A 531 13.64 5.00 -5.08
C ALA A 531 12.65 5.90 -5.84
N GLY A 532 12.31 5.56 -7.08
CA GLY A 532 11.28 6.24 -7.87
C GLY A 532 9.91 6.19 -7.19
N VAL A 533 9.49 5.03 -6.68
CA VAL A 533 8.22 4.87 -5.93
C VAL A 533 8.19 5.79 -4.70
N LEU A 534 9.25 5.75 -3.88
CA LEU A 534 9.34 6.60 -2.68
C LEU A 534 9.44 8.09 -3.04
N GLY A 535 10.25 8.44 -4.04
CA GLY A 535 10.44 9.83 -4.47
C GLY A 535 9.17 10.44 -5.04
N THR A 536 8.46 9.70 -5.90
CA THR A 536 7.18 10.16 -6.48
C THR A 536 6.11 10.32 -5.40
N GLY A 537 6.00 9.33 -4.48
CA GLY A 537 5.08 9.41 -3.34
C GLY A 537 5.41 10.58 -2.39
N ALA A 538 6.69 10.84 -2.13
CA ALA A 538 7.13 11.98 -1.30
C ALA A 538 6.80 13.31 -1.97
N ALA A 539 7.07 13.47 -3.26
CA ALA A 539 6.72 14.66 -4.03
C ALA A 539 5.21 14.94 -3.97
N ALA A 540 4.40 13.91 -4.20
CA ALA A 540 2.94 14.01 -4.12
C ALA A 540 2.45 14.37 -2.71
N THR A 541 3.10 13.85 -1.66
CA THR A 541 2.80 14.21 -0.26
C THR A 541 3.09 15.69 0.01
N VAL A 542 4.21 16.21 -0.52
CA VAL A 542 4.56 17.64 -0.42
C VAL A 542 3.51 18.53 -1.12
N GLU A 543 2.94 18.08 -2.26
CA GLU A 543 1.85 18.80 -2.94
C GLU A 543 0.60 18.92 -2.06
N VAL A 544 0.24 17.87 -1.31
CA VAL A 544 -0.88 17.92 -0.35
C VAL A 544 -0.62 18.96 0.75
N ILE A 545 0.61 18.99 1.30
CA ILE A 545 0.99 19.95 2.34
C ILE A 545 0.91 21.39 1.80
N ARG A 546 1.40 21.61 0.58
CA ARG A 546 1.36 22.93 -0.07
C ARG A 546 -0.08 23.41 -0.38
N ALA A 547 -1.00 22.48 -0.65
CA ALA A 547 -2.39 22.80 -0.89
C ALA A 547 -3.20 23.06 0.40
N ALA A 548 -2.71 22.62 1.56
CA ALA A 548 -3.43 22.68 2.83
C ALA A 548 -3.94 24.10 3.20
N PRO A 549 -3.17 25.19 3.05
CA PRO A 549 -3.67 26.53 3.38
C PRO A 549 -4.89 26.95 2.57
N ALA A 550 -4.94 26.61 1.27
CA ALA A 550 -6.07 26.93 0.40
C ALA A 550 -7.32 26.12 0.78
N VAL A 551 -7.14 24.86 1.19
CA VAL A 551 -8.23 24.00 1.66
C VAL A 551 -8.77 24.52 2.99
N HIS A 552 -7.89 24.92 3.92
CA HIS A 552 -8.29 25.50 5.19
C HIS A 552 -9.09 26.81 5.01
N ALA A 553 -8.64 27.68 4.11
CA ALA A 553 -9.38 28.91 3.76
C ALA A 553 -10.78 28.62 3.16
N GLU A 554 -10.96 27.49 2.42
CA GLU A 554 -12.30 27.08 1.97
C GLU A 554 -13.17 26.64 3.16
N ALA A 555 -12.60 25.90 4.11
CA ALA A 555 -13.32 25.51 5.32
C ALA A 555 -13.73 26.72 6.18
N ASP A 556 -12.86 27.74 6.29
CA ASP A 556 -13.18 29.00 6.95
C ASP A 556 -14.34 29.73 6.28
N ARG A 557 -14.36 29.79 4.96
CA ARG A 557 -15.49 30.36 4.22
C ARG A 557 -16.80 29.63 4.51
N HIS A 558 -16.76 28.32 4.60
CA HIS A 558 -17.95 27.54 4.95
C HIS A 558 -18.38 27.76 6.40
N ARG A 559 -17.44 27.88 7.36
CA ARG A 559 -17.75 28.26 8.76
C ARG A 559 -18.42 29.63 8.83
N SER A 560 -17.89 30.62 8.11
CA SER A 560 -18.48 31.96 8.05
C SER A 560 -19.93 31.94 7.52
N LEU A 561 -20.25 31.07 6.56
CA LEU A 561 -21.62 30.87 6.10
C LEU A 561 -22.50 30.31 7.22
N VAL A 562 -22.05 29.27 7.92
CA VAL A 562 -22.78 28.61 9.03
C VAL A 562 -23.09 29.64 10.13
N ASP A 563 -22.07 30.39 10.56
CA ASP A 563 -22.19 31.41 11.62
C ASP A 563 -23.14 32.53 11.23
N THR A 564 -23.08 32.99 9.97
CA THR A 564 -23.95 34.04 9.46
C THR A 564 -25.41 33.60 9.39
N LEU A 565 -25.69 32.36 8.92
CA LEU A 565 -27.04 31.82 8.91
C LEU A 565 -27.60 31.67 10.32
N GLY A 566 -26.76 31.27 11.27
CA GLY A 566 -27.12 31.21 12.69
C GLY A 566 -27.46 32.60 13.26
N ALA A 567 -26.64 33.61 12.98
CA ALA A 567 -26.86 35.01 13.41
C ALA A 567 -28.13 35.63 12.80
N LEU A 568 -28.46 35.24 11.55
CA LEU A 568 -29.69 35.70 10.87
C LEU A 568 -30.95 34.91 11.30
N GLY A 569 -30.80 33.85 12.13
CA GLY A 569 -31.89 33.00 12.56
C GLY A 569 -32.51 32.15 11.44
N VAL A 570 -31.78 31.94 10.33
CA VAL A 570 -32.23 31.17 9.18
C VAL A 570 -32.19 29.69 9.52
N ARG A 571 -33.31 29.00 9.37
CA ARG A 571 -33.41 27.55 9.62
C ARG A 571 -33.59 26.71 8.35
N HIS A 572 -34.11 27.29 7.29
CA HIS A 572 -34.38 26.62 6.03
C HIS A 572 -33.70 27.34 4.88
N VAL A 573 -32.98 26.58 4.06
CA VAL A 573 -32.27 27.13 2.90
C VAL A 573 -32.45 26.24 1.66
N ARG A 574 -32.32 26.85 0.49
CA ARG A 574 -32.19 26.20 -0.81
C ARG A 574 -30.81 26.44 -1.36
N GLY A 575 -30.11 25.42 -1.83
CA GLY A 575 -28.74 25.58 -2.35
C GLY A 575 -28.30 24.40 -3.21
N GLY A 576 -27.09 24.50 -3.76
CA GLY A 576 -26.53 23.42 -4.59
C GLY A 576 -26.18 22.17 -3.77
N TYR A 577 -26.12 21.00 -4.45
CA TYR A 577 -25.85 19.70 -3.84
C TYR A 577 -24.58 19.68 -2.94
N TRP A 578 -23.50 20.28 -3.40
CA TRP A 578 -22.23 20.28 -2.66
C TRP A 578 -22.23 21.18 -1.41
N THR A 579 -23.24 22.03 -1.26
CA THR A 579 -23.42 22.91 -0.10
C THR A 579 -24.39 22.33 0.91
N CYS A 580 -25.52 21.77 0.47
CA CYS A 580 -26.65 21.43 1.33
C CYS A 580 -26.33 20.45 2.45
N ASN A 581 -25.82 19.25 2.14
CA ASN A 581 -25.55 18.26 3.19
C ASN A 581 -24.43 18.70 4.13
N ARG A 582 -23.41 19.42 3.62
CA ARG A 582 -22.34 20.03 4.44
C ARG A 582 -22.90 20.99 5.47
N LEU A 583 -23.80 21.87 5.03
CA LEU A 583 -24.44 22.88 5.89
C LEU A 583 -25.33 22.20 6.95
N THR A 584 -26.17 21.27 6.53
CA THR A 584 -27.10 20.58 7.45
C THR A 584 -26.33 19.76 8.50
N TYR A 585 -25.25 19.09 8.12
CA TYR A 585 -24.41 18.33 9.06
C TYR A 585 -23.64 19.27 10.01
N ALA A 586 -23.03 20.33 9.47
CA ALA A 586 -22.23 21.28 10.28
C ALA A 586 -23.07 21.99 11.34
N THR A 587 -24.37 22.22 11.07
CA THR A 587 -25.31 22.82 12.02
C THR A 587 -26.04 21.80 12.91
N GLY A 588 -25.72 20.48 12.76
CA GLY A 588 -26.44 19.44 13.49
C GLY A 588 -27.93 19.41 13.24
N GLU A 589 -28.36 19.66 11.98
CA GLU A 589 -29.75 19.83 11.53
C GLU A 589 -30.48 21.06 12.05
N ASN A 590 -29.79 22.03 12.67
CA ASN A 590 -30.42 23.32 13.01
C ASN A 590 -30.75 24.17 11.76
N VAL A 591 -30.00 23.99 10.68
CA VAL A 591 -30.30 24.53 9.35
C VAL A 591 -30.52 23.36 8.38
N LEU A 592 -31.71 23.27 7.83
CA LEU A 592 -32.05 22.27 6.82
C LEU A 592 -31.89 22.87 5.43
N CYS A 593 -31.33 22.10 4.52
CA CYS A 593 -31.10 22.55 3.15
C CYS A 593 -31.76 21.59 2.13
N ALA A 594 -32.53 22.18 1.20
CA ALA A 594 -33.06 21.48 0.04
C ALA A 594 -32.21 21.74 -1.21
N VAL A 595 -31.88 20.68 -1.91
CA VAL A 595 -31.01 20.77 -3.10
C VAL A 595 -31.77 21.34 -4.29
N VAL A 596 -31.12 22.29 -4.96
CA VAL A 596 -31.59 22.88 -6.22
C VAL A 596 -30.47 22.78 -7.27
N GLU A 597 -30.87 22.67 -8.53
CA GLU A 597 -29.98 22.75 -9.69
C GLU A 597 -29.72 24.22 -10.06
N ASP A 598 -28.76 24.47 -10.93
CA ASP A 598 -28.37 25.79 -11.38
C ASP A 598 -29.51 26.56 -12.07
N ASP A 599 -30.52 25.87 -12.58
CA ASP A 599 -31.72 26.45 -13.19
C ASP A 599 -32.89 26.66 -12.22
N LEU A 600 -32.65 26.51 -10.90
CA LEU A 600 -33.58 26.63 -9.79
C LEU A 600 -34.61 25.50 -9.68
N ARG A 601 -34.52 24.45 -10.51
CA ARG A 601 -35.34 23.26 -10.35
C ARG A 601 -34.87 22.41 -9.16
N PRO A 602 -35.78 21.59 -8.59
CA PRO A 602 -35.39 20.65 -7.55
C PRO A 602 -34.28 19.71 -8.02
N GLY A 603 -33.16 19.68 -7.27
CA GLY A 603 -32.04 18.77 -7.51
C GLY A 603 -32.19 17.44 -6.79
N PHE A 604 -31.12 16.68 -6.69
CA PHE A 604 -31.10 15.37 -6.02
C PHE A 604 -30.89 15.52 -4.51
N ASP A 605 -31.92 15.28 -3.70
CA ASP A 605 -31.79 15.19 -2.24
C ASP A 605 -31.56 13.77 -1.78
N ARG A 606 -30.49 13.56 -1.01
CA ARG A 606 -30.25 12.27 -0.37
C ARG A 606 -31.24 11.93 0.73
N LEU A 607 -31.80 12.96 1.37
CA LEU A 607 -32.83 12.87 2.40
C LEU A 607 -34.06 13.69 1.98
N PRO A 608 -35.04 13.08 1.32
CA PRO A 608 -36.24 13.81 0.83
C PRO A 608 -37.06 14.50 1.92
N LYS A 609 -36.86 14.12 3.21
CA LYS A 609 -37.51 14.80 4.34
C LYS A 609 -37.15 16.28 4.41
N TYR A 610 -35.87 16.64 4.18
CA TYR A 610 -35.40 18.04 4.25
C TYR A 610 -36.07 18.91 3.19
N ARG A 611 -36.24 18.40 1.97
CA ARG A 611 -36.96 19.14 0.93
C ARG A 611 -38.39 19.47 1.35
N ARG A 612 -39.10 18.52 1.97
CA ARG A 612 -40.49 18.72 2.41
C ARG A 612 -40.58 19.81 3.49
N GLU A 613 -39.66 19.79 4.43
CA GLU A 613 -39.59 20.77 5.51
C GLU A 613 -39.23 22.18 4.98
N VAL A 614 -38.21 22.28 4.11
CA VAL A 614 -37.85 23.54 3.46
C VAL A 614 -38.94 24.08 2.54
N ALA A 615 -39.67 23.18 1.85
CA ALA A 615 -40.77 23.59 0.98
C ALA A 615 -42.00 24.13 1.76
N ALA A 616 -42.17 23.69 3.01
CA ALA A 616 -43.23 24.16 3.88
C ALA A 616 -42.94 25.55 4.47
N ASP A 617 -41.70 26.04 4.41
CA ASP A 617 -41.30 27.37 4.88
C ASP A 617 -41.27 28.38 3.73
N PRO A 618 -42.19 29.35 3.70
CA PRO A 618 -42.20 30.41 2.69
C PRO A 618 -40.99 31.32 2.81
N ASP A 619 -40.43 31.48 4.01
CA ASP A 619 -39.29 32.35 4.32
C ASP A 619 -37.93 31.66 4.13
N ALA A 620 -37.91 30.43 3.54
CA ALA A 620 -36.67 29.72 3.28
C ALA A 620 -35.72 30.52 2.37
N ALA A 621 -34.52 30.79 2.88
CA ALA A 621 -33.47 31.54 2.18
C ALA A 621 -32.85 30.71 1.02
N TRP A 622 -32.10 31.40 0.14
CA TRP A 622 -31.29 30.76 -0.86
C TRP A 622 -29.81 31.01 -0.56
N VAL A 623 -28.97 30.03 -0.83
CA VAL A 623 -27.52 30.11 -0.61
C VAL A 623 -26.79 29.66 -1.84
N ALA A 624 -25.87 30.50 -2.33
CA ALA A 624 -25.02 30.17 -3.46
C ALA A 624 -23.60 30.73 -3.26
N LEU A 625 -22.59 30.03 -3.82
CA LEU A 625 -21.25 30.59 -3.88
C LEU A 625 -21.22 31.73 -4.89
N ALA A 626 -20.64 32.88 -4.52
CA ALA A 626 -20.50 34.00 -5.42
C ALA A 626 -19.76 33.60 -6.70
N GLY A 627 -20.29 34.07 -7.84
CA GLY A 627 -19.75 33.69 -9.17
C GLY A 627 -20.15 32.31 -9.68
N SER A 628 -20.93 31.53 -8.92
CA SER A 628 -21.48 30.26 -9.42
C SER A 628 -22.65 30.50 -10.38
N PRO A 629 -22.95 29.52 -11.30
CA PRO A 629 -24.12 29.64 -12.17
C PRO A 629 -25.43 29.79 -11.40
N LEU A 630 -25.56 29.11 -10.24
CA LEU A 630 -26.71 29.27 -9.36
C LEU A 630 -26.83 30.72 -8.85
N ALA A 631 -25.74 31.36 -8.38
CA ALA A 631 -25.74 32.75 -7.92
C ALA A 631 -26.15 33.71 -9.05
N ALA A 632 -25.59 33.56 -10.24
CA ALA A 632 -25.95 34.37 -11.40
C ALA A 632 -27.43 34.23 -11.78
N ARG A 633 -28.01 33.04 -11.66
CA ARG A 633 -29.44 32.80 -11.91
C ARG A 633 -30.32 33.44 -10.82
N LEU A 634 -29.90 33.34 -9.56
CA LEU A 634 -30.59 33.94 -8.43
C LEU A 634 -30.58 35.48 -8.54
N ASP A 635 -29.42 36.06 -8.89
CA ASP A 635 -29.30 37.51 -9.12
C ASP A 635 -30.26 38.00 -10.22
N ALA A 636 -30.30 37.28 -11.33
CA ALA A 636 -31.16 37.68 -12.45
C ALA A 636 -32.66 37.56 -12.19
N ARG A 637 -33.08 36.61 -11.34
CA ARG A 637 -34.50 36.35 -11.08
C ARG A 637 -35.04 36.87 -9.76
N LEU A 638 -34.20 36.93 -8.73
CA LEU A 638 -34.61 37.16 -7.35
C LEU A 638 -33.72 38.18 -6.64
N GLY A 639 -32.72 38.74 -7.31
CA GLY A 639 -31.74 39.66 -6.72
C GLY A 639 -32.32 41.04 -6.41
N PRO A 640 -31.49 41.94 -5.87
CA PRO A 640 -31.90 43.30 -5.46
C PRO A 640 -32.52 44.11 -6.60
N GLU A 641 -32.04 43.94 -7.83
CA GLU A 641 -32.57 44.59 -9.02
C GLU A 641 -33.99 44.10 -9.39
N ALA A 642 -34.26 42.80 -9.16
CA ALA A 642 -35.59 42.22 -9.32
C ALA A 642 -36.54 42.61 -8.15
N GLY A 643 -36.03 43.18 -7.07
CA GLY A 643 -36.80 43.64 -5.93
C GLY A 643 -37.42 42.56 -5.04
N ALA A 644 -37.06 41.27 -5.27
CA ALA A 644 -37.72 40.16 -4.59
C ALA A 644 -37.06 39.74 -3.27
N LEU A 645 -35.71 39.82 -3.18
CA LEU A 645 -34.95 39.37 -2.02
C LEU A 645 -33.87 40.37 -1.61
N ASP A 646 -33.56 40.40 -0.33
CA ASP A 646 -32.37 41.07 0.20
C ASP A 646 -31.17 40.12 0.11
N VAL A 647 -29.97 40.65 -0.22
CA VAL A 647 -28.77 39.84 -0.41
C VAL A 647 -27.70 40.21 0.61
N VAL A 648 -27.30 39.24 1.42
CA VAL A 648 -26.17 39.32 2.33
C VAL A 648 -24.99 38.60 1.71
N THR A 649 -23.82 39.26 1.63
CA THR A 649 -22.59 38.63 1.12
C THR A 649 -21.60 38.42 2.26
N VAL A 650 -21.11 37.20 2.43
CA VAL A 650 -20.16 36.82 3.48
C VAL A 650 -19.14 35.81 2.95
N ALA A 651 -17.87 36.09 3.09
CA ALA A 651 -16.76 35.16 2.74
C ALA A 651 -16.91 34.49 1.37
N GLY A 652 -17.44 35.20 0.37
CA GLY A 652 -17.68 34.66 -0.97
C GLY A 652 -18.97 33.87 -1.13
N TRP A 653 -19.84 33.84 -0.14
CA TRP A 653 -21.20 33.31 -0.23
C TRP A 653 -22.21 34.42 -0.41
N ARG A 654 -23.31 34.17 -1.11
CA ARG A 654 -24.47 35.01 -1.24
C ARG A 654 -25.67 34.34 -0.58
N ILE A 655 -26.29 35.04 0.38
CA ILE A 655 -27.49 34.60 1.10
C ILE A 655 -28.61 35.51 0.65
N TYR A 656 -29.64 34.96 0.06
CA TYR A 656 -30.79 35.68 -0.43
C TYR A 656 -31.95 35.44 0.54
N LEU A 657 -32.43 36.51 1.17
CA LEU A 657 -33.45 36.50 2.22
C LEU A 657 -34.74 37.08 1.69
N PRO A 658 -35.91 36.50 1.99
CA PRO A 658 -37.19 37.15 1.72
C PRO A 658 -37.25 38.51 2.39
N ARG A 659 -37.77 39.51 1.66
CA ARG A 659 -38.05 40.81 2.26
C ARG A 659 -39.21 40.67 3.23
N ARG A 660 -39.02 41.11 4.46
CA ARG A 660 -40.01 41.16 5.52
C ARG A 660 -40.87 42.42 5.41
#